data_b8177f760fe9db72104d519a52e2f327
#
_entry.id   b8177f760fe9db72104d519a52e2f327
#
_cell.length_a   1.000
_cell.length_b   1.000
_cell.length_c   1.000
_cell.angle_alpha   90.00
_cell.angle_beta   90.00
_cell.angle_gamma   90.00
#
_symmetry.space_group_name_H-M   'P 1'
#
loop_
_entity.id
_entity.type
_entity.pdbx_description
1 polymer ?
#
loop_
_entity_poly.entity_id
_entity_poly.type
_entity_poly.pdbx_seq_one_letter_code
_entity_poly.pdbx_strand_id
1 'polypeptide(L)'
;VSEAVANYSPAGYRLTRNQVAWVIAIAFVFLLSVRPDFISWASDYPGGATIPIVDWIGAAMGWIKRNFTWLTRGLAEALNVPLKTAISILAKPFKIGTGADAWFLPRLSWLGVVVAGFIAGHALGGRRLAALAGGCLVYIALFGQWDSAMLTLALIVIAVPFCVLIGLFVGILGWRNPWVNKAVIIPVLDLMQTMPTFAYLIPMLLLFGNSPVSAMLATGTFATPPMVRATTLALSRVPPDLSDFGDMAGCSRRQKLWRILIPSARPTLMIGVNQVIMLALNMVIIASMIGAGGLGYDVLLALRALKVGQGMEAGLAIVVLAILLDRISQAAARQRPLAFAERRSFWKSHMHLWIALILLAATTLLSLWMPALAKVPASIEISTAPAWKAGVDWITVNFFDTIEAFRVGLLLYVLNPVRAFCENFPWAGAMILLALAGYQLGGVRLALLVAGLTFFCASVGLWEKTMATVYLAGISAAVAALLGIPLGIIASRNDRFETIITPIIDTLQTIPSFCFIIPVVMLFRVGDVTAMIATVSFAIVPAIRYTNHGIRQVAPELIEAAKVSGCTRSQTFWRVQLPMALPEIMLGINQTILLALSMIIICAMIGTRDLGQEVFIALSKAEAGRGLVAGLAIAFIGIVADRLISAWSASKRARLGLA
;
A
#
# COMPACT_ATOMS: atom_id res chain seq x y z
N VAL A 1 50.13 38.86 -19.93
CA VAL A 1 49.43 37.73 -20.55
C VAL A 1 50.38 36.55 -20.84
N SER A 2 51.69 36.71 -20.73
CA SER A 2 52.68 35.66 -21.06
C SER A 2 53.16 34.82 -19.86
N GLU A 3 52.77 35.12 -18.62
CA GLU A 3 53.16 34.36 -17.42
C GLU A 3 52.11 33.39 -16.86
N ALA A 4 50.88 33.41 -17.43
CA ALA A 4 49.77 32.59 -16.95
C ALA A 4 49.66 31.18 -17.61
N VAL A 5 50.58 30.86 -18.54
CA VAL A 5 50.50 29.58 -19.32
C VAL A 5 51.51 28.53 -18.87
N ALA A 6 52.35 28.82 -17.90
CA ALA A 6 53.49 27.95 -17.56
C ALA A 6 53.27 26.95 -16.39
N ASN A 7 52.06 26.85 -15.82
CA ASN A 7 51.80 25.89 -14.71
C ASN A 7 50.60 24.98 -14.92
N TYR A 8 50.38 24.44 -16.13
CA TYR A 8 49.54 23.25 -16.28
C TYR A 8 50.38 21.99 -16.08
N SER A 9 50.72 21.74 -14.84
CA SER A 9 51.11 20.39 -14.41
C SER A 9 49.82 19.53 -14.53
N PRO A 10 49.84 18.36 -15.24
CA PRO A 10 48.73 17.45 -15.22
C PRO A 10 48.55 17.02 -13.76
N ALA A 11 47.50 17.51 -13.11
CA ALA A 11 47.15 17.10 -11.78
C ALA A 11 46.93 15.57 -11.82
N GLY A 12 47.91 14.84 -11.37
CA GLY A 12 47.81 13.39 -11.23
C GLY A 12 46.52 13.12 -10.44
N TYR A 13 45.60 12.33 -10.99
CA TYR A 13 44.35 11.89 -10.34
C TYR A 13 44.70 11.17 -9.04
N ARG A 14 44.89 11.92 -7.94
CA ARG A 14 44.97 11.33 -6.61
C ARG A 14 43.59 10.87 -6.24
N LEU A 15 43.35 9.58 -6.31
CA LEU A 15 42.10 8.98 -5.82
C LEU A 15 41.86 9.43 -4.37
N THR A 16 40.70 9.96 -4.11
CA THR A 16 40.33 10.32 -2.74
C THR A 16 40.23 9.03 -1.90
N ARG A 17 40.46 9.12 -0.58
CA ARG A 17 40.35 7.97 0.35
C ARG A 17 39.07 7.18 0.15
N ASN A 18 37.98 7.86 -0.15
CA ASN A 18 36.70 7.24 -0.42
C ASN A 18 36.66 6.47 -1.75
N GLN A 19 37.28 7.00 -2.81
CA GLN A 19 37.38 6.30 -4.11
C GLN A 19 38.24 5.05 -3.98
N VAL A 20 39.35 5.12 -3.24
CA VAL A 20 40.18 3.95 -2.95
C VAL A 20 39.39 2.87 -2.22
N ALA A 21 38.59 3.24 -1.20
CA ALA A 21 37.74 2.30 -0.47
C ALA A 21 36.73 1.59 -1.39
N TRP A 22 36.11 2.32 -2.33
CA TRP A 22 35.22 1.72 -3.32
C TRP A 22 35.91 0.78 -4.28
N VAL A 23 37.08 1.18 -4.80
CA VAL A 23 37.88 0.32 -5.71
C VAL A 23 38.27 -0.98 -5.02
N ILE A 24 38.74 -0.91 -3.77
CA ILE A 24 39.08 -2.10 -2.98
C ILE A 24 37.85 -2.98 -2.73
N ALA A 25 36.74 -2.38 -2.32
CA ALA A 25 35.51 -3.13 -2.06
C ALA A 25 34.96 -3.81 -3.33
N ILE A 26 34.92 -3.11 -4.46
CA ILE A 26 34.46 -3.67 -5.74
C ILE A 26 35.42 -4.76 -6.22
N ALA A 27 36.74 -4.55 -6.12
CA ALA A 27 37.73 -5.55 -6.49
C ALA A 27 37.60 -6.82 -5.63
N PHE A 28 37.36 -6.66 -4.33
CA PHE A 28 37.12 -7.79 -3.42
C PHE A 28 35.85 -8.56 -3.78
N VAL A 29 34.74 -7.87 -4.04
CA VAL A 29 33.50 -8.49 -4.48
C VAL A 29 33.66 -9.22 -5.81
N PHE A 30 34.32 -8.58 -6.77
CA PHE A 30 34.62 -9.20 -8.06
C PHE A 30 35.46 -10.47 -7.91
N LEU A 31 36.51 -10.44 -7.03
CA LEU A 31 37.31 -11.62 -6.71
C LEU A 31 36.46 -12.77 -6.15
N LEU A 32 35.56 -12.47 -5.19
CA LEU A 32 34.66 -13.46 -4.61
C LEU A 32 33.68 -14.02 -5.65
N SER A 33 33.19 -13.20 -6.58
CA SER A 33 32.27 -13.65 -7.63
C SER A 33 32.96 -14.52 -8.70
N VAL A 34 34.23 -14.25 -9.04
CA VAL A 34 34.96 -15.01 -10.06
C VAL A 34 35.59 -16.29 -9.47
N ARG A 35 35.97 -16.27 -8.22
CA ARG A 35 36.59 -17.38 -7.49
C ARG A 35 35.88 -17.67 -6.18
N PRO A 36 34.62 -18.22 -6.22
CA PRO A 36 33.87 -18.52 -5.01
C PRO A 36 34.59 -19.49 -4.08
N ASP A 37 35.43 -20.39 -4.63
CA ASP A 37 36.20 -21.36 -3.86
C ASP A 37 37.30 -20.74 -2.99
N PHE A 38 37.75 -19.51 -3.30
CA PHE A 38 38.83 -18.85 -2.56
C PHE A 38 38.46 -18.56 -1.11
N ILE A 39 37.20 -18.12 -0.87
CA ILE A 39 36.62 -17.90 0.47
C ILE A 39 35.15 -18.37 0.41
N SER A 40 34.93 -19.66 0.46
CA SER A 40 33.60 -20.25 0.28
C SER A 40 32.56 -19.73 1.26
N TRP A 41 32.95 -19.48 2.52
CA TRP A 41 32.00 -18.91 3.52
C TRP A 41 31.58 -17.46 3.22
N ALA A 42 32.38 -16.70 2.46
CA ALA A 42 32.03 -15.32 2.11
C ALA A 42 31.16 -15.24 0.84
N SER A 43 31.23 -16.25 -0.02
CA SER A 43 30.35 -16.41 -1.18
C SER A 43 28.99 -16.93 -0.75
N ASP A 44 28.97 -18.08 -0.11
CA ASP A 44 27.77 -18.72 0.42
C ASP A 44 27.79 -18.75 1.95
N TYR A 45 26.68 -18.34 2.57
CA TYR A 45 26.59 -18.36 4.04
C TYR A 45 26.61 -19.81 4.54
N PRO A 46 27.52 -20.18 5.47
CA PRO A 46 27.66 -21.56 5.91
C PRO A 46 26.37 -22.09 6.53
N GLY A 47 25.83 -23.20 6.00
CA GLY A 47 24.60 -23.80 6.49
C GLY A 47 24.64 -24.17 7.98
N GLY A 48 25.82 -24.56 8.49
CA GLY A 48 26.02 -24.86 9.92
C GLY A 48 26.03 -23.65 10.85
N ALA A 49 26.15 -22.42 10.28
CA ALA A 49 26.14 -21.17 11.05
C ALA A 49 24.80 -20.42 10.97
N THR A 50 23.79 -21.01 10.31
CA THR A 50 22.46 -20.39 10.23
C THR A 50 21.85 -20.26 11.62
N ILE A 51 21.33 -19.06 11.90
CA ILE A 51 20.67 -18.76 13.17
C ILE A 51 19.23 -19.29 13.09
N PRO A 52 18.77 -20.16 14.01
CA PRO A 52 17.44 -20.77 13.94
C PRO A 52 16.33 -19.81 14.40
N ILE A 53 16.30 -18.58 13.86
CA ILE A 53 15.31 -17.55 14.19
C ILE A 53 13.89 -18.01 13.80
N VAL A 54 13.77 -18.78 12.72
CA VAL A 54 12.50 -19.37 12.28
C VAL A 54 11.91 -20.23 13.39
N ASP A 55 12.73 -21.09 14.00
CA ASP A 55 12.29 -21.99 15.07
C ASP A 55 11.97 -21.21 16.36
N TRP A 56 12.79 -20.21 16.70
CA TRP A 56 12.55 -19.39 17.88
C TRP A 56 11.25 -18.60 17.77
N ILE A 57 10.99 -17.95 16.61
CA ILE A 57 9.74 -17.23 16.39
C ILE A 57 8.57 -18.21 16.33
N GLY A 58 8.75 -19.38 15.70
CA GLY A 58 7.73 -20.43 15.68
C GLY A 58 7.37 -20.92 17.07
N ALA A 59 8.39 -21.20 17.91
CA ALA A 59 8.21 -21.61 19.30
C ALA A 59 7.53 -20.50 20.15
N ALA A 60 7.97 -19.24 19.99
CA ALA A 60 7.37 -18.11 20.67
C ALA A 60 5.89 -17.93 20.30
N MET A 61 5.56 -17.98 19.02
CA MET A 61 4.17 -17.90 18.55
C MET A 61 3.33 -19.09 19.03
N GLY A 62 3.91 -20.28 19.04
CA GLY A 62 3.28 -21.47 19.62
C GLY A 62 3.02 -21.33 21.12
N TRP A 63 3.98 -20.76 21.87
CA TRP A 63 3.82 -20.44 23.27
C TRP A 63 2.71 -19.39 23.52
N ILE A 64 2.68 -18.31 22.74
CA ILE A 64 1.62 -17.30 22.80
C ILE A 64 0.26 -17.95 22.54
N LYS A 65 0.16 -18.77 21.48
CA LYS A 65 -1.09 -19.47 21.16
C LYS A 65 -1.57 -20.35 22.31
N ARG A 66 -0.68 -21.13 22.94
CA ARG A 66 -1.07 -22.03 24.05
C ARG A 66 -1.49 -21.27 25.30
N ASN A 67 -0.74 -20.24 25.70
CA ASN A 67 -0.95 -19.55 26.97
C ASN A 67 -2.03 -18.45 26.90
N PHE A 68 -2.24 -17.84 25.73
CA PHE A 68 -3.18 -16.72 25.54
C PHE A 68 -4.42 -17.11 24.72
N THR A 69 -4.72 -18.41 24.59
CA THR A 69 -5.92 -18.87 23.85
C THR A 69 -7.21 -18.28 24.43
N TRP A 70 -7.31 -18.12 25.75
CA TRP A 70 -8.46 -17.50 26.40
C TRP A 70 -8.66 -16.04 25.94
N LEU A 71 -7.57 -15.27 25.82
CA LEU A 71 -7.60 -13.88 25.40
C LEU A 71 -7.94 -13.78 23.90
N THR A 72 -7.30 -14.59 23.06
CA THR A 72 -7.55 -14.58 21.60
C THR A 72 -8.97 -15.04 21.28
N ARG A 73 -9.51 -16.04 21.99
CA ARG A 73 -10.91 -16.46 21.83
C ARG A 73 -11.87 -15.41 22.33
N GLY A 74 -11.67 -14.84 23.53
CA GLY A 74 -12.51 -13.77 24.06
C GLY A 74 -12.54 -12.55 23.15
N LEU A 75 -11.38 -12.13 22.62
CA LEU A 75 -11.30 -11.05 21.65
C LEU A 75 -12.00 -11.42 20.34
N ALA A 76 -11.82 -12.65 19.86
CA ALA A 76 -12.48 -13.13 18.66
C ALA A 76 -14.01 -13.14 18.82
N GLU A 77 -14.53 -13.61 19.95
CA GLU A 77 -15.96 -13.63 20.25
C GLU A 77 -16.51 -12.19 20.33
N ALA A 78 -15.84 -11.29 21.05
CA ALA A 78 -16.25 -9.89 21.17
C ALA A 78 -16.32 -9.18 19.82
N LEU A 79 -15.36 -9.42 18.92
CA LEU A 79 -15.33 -8.84 17.58
C LEU A 79 -16.26 -9.56 16.60
N ASN A 80 -16.54 -10.83 16.84
CA ASN A 80 -17.41 -11.63 15.98
C ASN A 80 -18.88 -11.16 16.06
N VAL A 81 -19.34 -10.66 17.22
CA VAL A 81 -20.70 -10.15 17.40
C VAL A 81 -21.01 -9.00 16.43
N PRO A 82 -20.29 -7.85 16.46
CA PRO A 82 -20.55 -6.75 15.52
C PRO A 82 -20.31 -7.16 14.07
N LEU A 83 -19.33 -8.01 13.82
CA LEU A 83 -19.00 -8.46 12.47
C LEU A 83 -20.09 -9.38 11.89
N LYS A 84 -20.56 -10.38 12.63
CA LYS A 84 -21.68 -11.22 12.23
C LYS A 84 -22.95 -10.39 12.02
N THR A 85 -23.21 -9.42 12.89
CA THR A 85 -24.34 -8.51 12.73
C THR A 85 -24.26 -7.72 11.44
N ALA A 86 -23.10 -7.15 11.12
CA ALA A 86 -22.91 -6.42 9.86
C ALA A 86 -23.06 -7.34 8.64
N ILE A 87 -22.51 -8.55 8.68
CA ILE A 87 -22.65 -9.55 7.61
C ILE A 87 -24.11 -9.97 7.44
N SER A 88 -24.85 -10.14 8.53
CA SER A 88 -26.26 -10.53 8.50
C SER A 88 -27.16 -9.41 7.99
N ILE A 89 -26.78 -8.16 8.24
CA ILE A 89 -27.53 -7.01 7.73
C ILE A 89 -27.28 -6.82 6.23
N LEU A 90 -26.04 -6.91 5.80
CA LEU A 90 -25.63 -6.52 4.43
C LEU A 90 -25.62 -7.70 3.44
N ALA A 91 -25.06 -8.86 3.85
CA ALA A 91 -24.75 -9.93 2.90
C ALA A 91 -25.59 -11.20 3.05
N LYS A 92 -25.93 -11.61 4.27
CA LYS A 92 -26.63 -12.88 4.54
C LYS A 92 -27.83 -12.65 5.45
N PRO A 93 -28.95 -13.38 5.27
CA PRO A 93 -30.10 -13.26 6.18
C PRO A 93 -29.71 -13.67 7.60
N PHE A 94 -30.24 -12.97 8.60
CA PHE A 94 -30.00 -13.27 10.00
C PHE A 94 -30.92 -14.40 10.46
N LYS A 95 -30.33 -15.48 10.95
CA LYS A 95 -31.08 -16.62 11.48
C LYS A 95 -31.33 -16.42 12.97
N ILE A 96 -32.59 -16.32 13.37
CA ILE A 96 -33.02 -16.25 14.77
C ILE A 96 -33.62 -17.60 15.14
N GLY A 97 -33.05 -18.26 16.13
CA GLY A 97 -33.48 -19.59 16.61
C GLY A 97 -32.66 -20.75 16.03
N THR A 98 -32.88 -21.93 16.63
CA THR A 98 -32.22 -23.20 16.26
C THR A 98 -33.28 -24.22 15.86
N GLY A 99 -33.05 -24.95 14.76
CA GLY A 99 -33.97 -25.98 14.28
C GLY A 99 -34.88 -25.56 13.13
N ALA A 100 -36.00 -26.27 12.95
CA ALA A 100 -36.96 -26.08 11.86
C ALA A 100 -37.79 -24.77 12.00
N ASP A 101 -37.92 -24.26 13.23
CA ASP A 101 -38.67 -23.03 13.54
C ASP A 101 -37.81 -21.76 13.52
N ALA A 102 -36.63 -21.82 12.88
CA ALA A 102 -35.76 -20.66 12.79
C ALA A 102 -36.35 -19.58 11.88
N TRP A 103 -36.53 -18.41 12.43
CA TRP A 103 -36.94 -17.23 11.67
C TRP A 103 -35.74 -16.59 10.97
N PHE A 104 -35.95 -16.18 9.71
CA PHE A 104 -34.95 -15.48 8.93
C PHE A 104 -35.32 -14.02 8.80
N LEU A 105 -34.57 -13.13 9.45
CA LEU A 105 -34.67 -11.70 9.18
C LEU A 105 -34.03 -11.43 7.81
N PRO A 106 -34.76 -10.78 6.87
CA PRO A 106 -34.16 -10.52 5.55
C PRO A 106 -32.97 -9.60 5.67
N ARG A 107 -31.97 -9.82 4.82
CA ARG A 107 -30.89 -8.85 4.62
C ARG A 107 -31.46 -7.57 4.03
N LEU A 108 -30.68 -6.48 4.09
CA LEU A 108 -31.09 -5.22 3.46
C LEU A 108 -31.39 -5.41 1.97
N SER A 109 -32.48 -4.82 1.52
CA SER A 109 -32.86 -4.83 0.10
C SER A 109 -31.76 -4.18 -0.73
N TRP A 110 -31.33 -4.83 -1.82
CA TRP A 110 -30.35 -4.27 -2.73
C TRP A 110 -30.79 -2.91 -3.29
N LEU A 111 -32.06 -2.77 -3.66
CA LEU A 111 -32.61 -1.51 -4.14
C LEU A 111 -32.58 -0.43 -3.06
N GLY A 112 -32.89 -0.80 -1.81
CA GLY A 112 -32.81 0.10 -0.67
C GLY A 112 -31.40 0.61 -0.41
N VAL A 113 -30.39 -0.25 -0.53
CA VAL A 113 -28.97 0.12 -0.39
C VAL A 113 -28.55 1.05 -1.54
N VAL A 114 -28.97 0.79 -2.78
CA VAL A 114 -28.70 1.67 -3.93
C VAL A 114 -29.30 3.06 -3.70
N VAL A 115 -30.58 3.13 -3.29
CA VAL A 115 -31.26 4.40 -3.00
C VAL A 115 -30.62 5.13 -1.83
N ALA A 116 -30.26 4.42 -0.75
CA ALA A 116 -29.56 5.00 0.38
C ALA A 116 -28.18 5.56 -0.01
N GLY A 117 -27.43 4.84 -0.84
CA GLY A 117 -26.15 5.30 -1.39
C GLY A 117 -26.31 6.55 -2.27
N PHE A 118 -27.34 6.60 -3.11
CA PHE A 118 -27.67 7.78 -3.92
C PHE A 118 -27.99 8.99 -3.04
N ILE A 119 -28.85 8.82 -2.01
CA ILE A 119 -29.21 9.90 -1.07
C ILE A 119 -27.99 10.37 -0.26
N ALA A 120 -27.16 9.44 0.22
CA ALA A 120 -25.93 9.77 0.92
C ALA A 120 -24.96 10.56 0.02
N GLY A 121 -24.78 10.13 -1.22
CA GLY A 121 -24.00 10.86 -2.22
C GLY A 121 -24.54 12.28 -2.46
N HIS A 122 -25.88 12.42 -2.57
CA HIS A 122 -26.52 13.73 -2.74
C HIS A 122 -26.30 14.65 -1.53
N ALA A 123 -26.45 14.11 -0.32
CA ALA A 123 -26.26 14.88 0.91
C ALA A 123 -24.81 15.34 1.12
N LEU A 124 -23.83 14.54 0.69
CA LEU A 124 -22.39 14.82 0.90
C LEU A 124 -21.77 15.66 -0.22
N GLY A 125 -22.17 15.46 -1.48
CA GLY A 125 -21.50 16.08 -2.64
C GLY A 125 -22.42 16.46 -3.81
N GLY A 126 -23.74 16.52 -3.57
CA GLY A 126 -24.72 16.94 -4.56
C GLY A 126 -24.97 15.91 -5.67
N ARG A 127 -25.60 16.37 -6.78
CA ARG A 127 -26.10 15.48 -7.85
C ARG A 127 -25.01 14.63 -8.51
N ARG A 128 -23.80 15.15 -8.68
CA ARG A 128 -22.68 14.40 -9.31
C ARG A 128 -22.25 13.21 -8.47
N LEU A 129 -22.08 13.41 -7.16
CA LEU A 129 -21.70 12.32 -6.26
C LEU A 129 -22.86 11.32 -6.05
N ALA A 130 -24.11 11.80 -6.06
CA ALA A 130 -25.29 10.94 -6.02
C ALA A 130 -25.34 9.98 -7.23
N ALA A 131 -25.16 10.52 -8.44
CA ALA A 131 -25.14 9.72 -9.66
C ALA A 131 -23.97 8.71 -9.67
N LEU A 132 -22.79 9.13 -9.19
CA LEU A 132 -21.66 8.21 -9.06
C LEU A 132 -21.94 7.11 -8.04
N ALA A 133 -22.42 7.45 -6.84
CA ALA A 133 -22.68 6.47 -5.79
C ALA A 133 -23.78 5.48 -6.19
N GLY A 134 -24.90 5.99 -6.73
CA GLY A 134 -25.98 5.15 -7.26
C GLY A 134 -25.50 4.28 -8.42
N GLY A 135 -24.78 4.87 -9.38
CA GLY A 135 -24.24 4.16 -10.54
C GLY A 135 -23.25 3.04 -10.17
N CYS A 136 -22.35 3.28 -9.20
CA CYS A 136 -21.44 2.25 -8.68
C CYS A 136 -22.20 1.06 -8.06
N LEU A 137 -23.20 1.34 -7.24
CA LEU A 137 -24.00 0.28 -6.59
C LEU A 137 -24.86 -0.48 -7.60
N VAL A 138 -25.45 0.22 -8.58
CA VAL A 138 -26.21 -0.39 -9.68
C VAL A 138 -25.27 -1.27 -10.53
N TYR A 139 -24.06 -0.81 -10.84
CA TYR A 139 -23.05 -1.60 -11.54
C TYR A 139 -22.79 -2.93 -10.80
N ILE A 140 -22.49 -2.87 -9.50
CA ILE A 140 -22.21 -4.06 -8.68
C ILE A 140 -23.41 -5.03 -8.69
N ALA A 141 -24.63 -4.51 -8.67
CA ALA A 141 -25.85 -5.31 -8.72
C ALA A 141 -26.06 -5.97 -10.09
N LEU A 142 -25.91 -5.20 -11.19
CA LEU A 142 -26.14 -5.69 -12.55
C LEU A 142 -25.10 -6.73 -13.00
N PHE A 143 -23.85 -6.61 -12.51
CA PHE A 143 -22.79 -7.55 -12.89
C PHE A 143 -22.63 -8.74 -11.92
N GLY A 144 -23.69 -9.08 -11.15
CA GLY A 144 -23.73 -10.30 -10.33
C GLY A 144 -22.74 -10.33 -9.16
N GLN A 145 -22.13 -9.18 -8.81
CA GLN A 145 -21.10 -9.10 -7.75
C GLN A 145 -21.66 -8.61 -6.40
N TRP A 146 -22.99 -8.53 -6.29
CA TRP A 146 -23.64 -7.91 -5.14
C TRP A 146 -23.31 -8.59 -3.80
N ASP A 147 -23.48 -9.90 -3.73
CA ASP A 147 -23.32 -10.64 -2.48
C ASP A 147 -21.88 -10.57 -1.96
N SER A 148 -20.90 -10.72 -2.84
CA SER A 148 -19.47 -10.61 -2.51
C SER A 148 -19.06 -9.18 -2.16
N ALA A 149 -19.63 -8.18 -2.84
CA ALA A 149 -19.39 -6.77 -2.54
C ALA A 149 -19.97 -6.38 -1.17
N MET A 150 -21.18 -6.84 -0.84
CA MET A 150 -21.80 -6.58 0.47
C MET A 150 -21.05 -7.27 1.61
N LEU A 151 -20.48 -8.45 1.37
CA LEU A 151 -19.61 -9.10 2.35
C LEU A 151 -18.32 -8.31 2.58
N THR A 152 -17.69 -7.83 1.51
CA THR A 152 -16.51 -6.97 1.59
C THR A 152 -16.83 -5.66 2.31
N LEU A 153 -17.97 -5.04 2.00
CA LEU A 153 -18.42 -3.81 2.65
C LEU A 153 -18.69 -4.03 4.14
N ALA A 154 -19.31 -5.16 4.53
CA ALA A 154 -19.56 -5.49 5.94
C ALA A 154 -18.26 -5.54 6.77
N LEU A 155 -17.20 -6.14 6.21
CA LEU A 155 -15.87 -6.16 6.84
C LEU A 155 -15.30 -4.75 7.00
N ILE A 156 -15.39 -3.91 5.97
CA ILE A 156 -14.86 -2.54 5.99
C ILE A 156 -15.62 -1.67 6.99
N VAL A 157 -16.95 -1.77 7.04
CA VAL A 157 -17.80 -1.00 7.97
C VAL A 157 -17.44 -1.25 9.45
N ILE A 158 -16.95 -2.43 9.78
CA ILE A 158 -16.49 -2.74 11.14
C ILE A 158 -15.00 -2.45 11.33
N ALA A 159 -14.15 -2.82 10.34
CA ALA A 159 -12.70 -2.65 10.46
C ALA A 159 -12.29 -1.16 10.52
N VAL A 160 -12.91 -0.30 9.70
CA VAL A 160 -12.53 1.13 9.65
C VAL A 160 -12.78 1.86 10.97
N PRO A 161 -13.99 1.82 11.59
CA PRO A 161 -14.19 2.41 12.90
C PRO A 161 -13.24 1.86 13.98
N PHE A 162 -12.96 0.56 13.94
CA PHE A 162 -12.00 -0.09 14.84
C PHE A 162 -10.60 0.52 14.68
N CYS A 163 -10.09 0.64 13.44
CA CYS A 163 -8.80 1.27 13.16
C CYS A 163 -8.76 2.74 13.60
N VAL A 164 -9.84 3.48 13.31
CA VAL A 164 -9.95 4.91 13.66
C VAL A 164 -9.93 5.09 15.17
N LEU A 165 -10.66 4.28 15.93
CA LEU A 165 -10.69 4.35 17.40
C LEU A 165 -9.32 4.03 18.00
N ILE A 166 -8.67 2.95 17.56
CA ILE A 166 -7.32 2.60 18.03
C ILE A 166 -6.32 3.69 17.62
N GLY A 167 -6.37 4.15 16.37
CA GLY A 167 -5.46 5.16 15.85
C GLY A 167 -5.62 6.50 16.56
N LEU A 168 -6.85 6.90 16.88
CA LEU A 168 -7.14 8.09 17.68
C LEU A 168 -6.58 7.95 19.10
N PHE A 169 -6.82 6.81 19.75
CA PHE A 169 -6.34 6.57 21.12
C PHE A 169 -4.81 6.58 21.19
N VAL A 170 -4.14 5.79 20.36
CA VAL A 170 -2.66 5.71 20.30
C VAL A 170 -2.05 7.05 19.89
N GLY A 171 -2.68 7.76 18.93
CA GLY A 171 -2.24 9.08 18.49
C GLY A 171 -2.35 10.15 19.58
N ILE A 172 -3.42 10.14 20.40
CA ILE A 172 -3.56 11.01 21.57
C ILE A 172 -2.47 10.68 22.62
N LEU A 173 -2.19 9.39 22.82
CA LEU A 173 -1.12 8.96 23.74
C LEU A 173 0.25 9.49 23.28
N GLY A 174 0.54 9.37 21.97
CA GLY A 174 1.76 9.88 21.37
C GLY A 174 1.88 11.41 21.43
N TRP A 175 0.78 12.13 21.22
CA TRP A 175 0.74 13.59 21.36
C TRP A 175 1.00 14.03 22.80
N ARG A 176 0.42 13.31 23.79
CA ARG A 176 0.62 13.63 25.22
C ARG A 176 2.03 13.35 25.72
N ASN A 177 2.66 12.30 25.21
CA ASN A 177 3.97 11.82 25.66
C ASN A 177 4.97 11.79 24.50
N PRO A 178 5.68 12.90 24.22
CA PRO A 178 6.65 12.98 23.11
C PRO A 178 7.75 11.91 23.17
N TRP A 179 8.17 11.51 24.39
CA TRP A 179 9.17 10.45 24.56
C TRP A 179 8.62 9.10 24.08
N VAL A 180 7.42 8.71 24.54
CA VAL A 180 6.76 7.47 24.09
C VAL A 180 6.53 7.49 22.57
N ASN A 181 6.16 8.66 22.04
CA ASN A 181 6.00 8.82 20.59
C ASN A 181 7.28 8.51 19.82
N LYS A 182 8.41 9.13 20.22
CA LYS A 182 9.70 8.97 19.54
C LYS A 182 10.35 7.61 19.79
N ALA A 183 10.27 7.09 21.02
CA ALA A 183 10.98 5.88 21.42
C ALA A 183 10.23 4.59 21.06
N VAL A 184 8.89 4.62 21.03
CA VAL A 184 8.06 3.41 20.88
C VAL A 184 7.12 3.52 19.69
N ILE A 185 6.25 4.57 19.67
CA ILE A 185 5.17 4.60 18.68
C ILE A 185 5.71 4.72 17.26
N ILE A 186 6.59 5.70 16.98
CA ILE A 186 7.13 5.90 15.64
C ILE A 186 7.88 4.67 15.12
N PRO A 187 8.82 4.05 15.87
CA PRO A 187 9.50 2.83 15.39
C PRO A 187 8.55 1.66 15.12
N VAL A 188 7.52 1.47 15.96
CA VAL A 188 6.51 0.43 15.74
C VAL A 188 5.69 0.72 14.49
N LEU A 189 5.25 1.97 14.28
CA LEU A 189 4.51 2.36 13.08
C LEU A 189 5.37 2.23 11.81
N ASP A 190 6.66 2.57 11.89
CA ASP A 190 7.59 2.41 10.77
C ASP A 190 7.73 0.93 10.41
N LEU A 191 7.94 0.05 11.40
CA LEU A 191 7.97 -1.39 11.19
C LEU A 191 6.66 -1.90 10.58
N MET A 192 5.51 -1.47 11.15
CA MET A 192 4.20 -1.85 10.62
C MET A 192 3.99 -1.42 9.17
N GLN A 193 4.52 -0.29 8.73
CA GLN A 193 4.34 0.17 7.34
C GLN A 193 5.34 -0.42 6.35
N THR A 194 6.48 -0.89 6.83
CA THR A 194 7.50 -1.55 5.99
C THR A 194 7.26 -3.05 5.86
N MET A 195 6.55 -3.66 6.81
CA MET A 195 6.20 -5.07 6.71
C MET A 195 5.20 -5.32 5.57
N PRO A 196 5.41 -6.38 4.79
CA PRO A 196 4.49 -6.77 3.74
C PRO A 196 3.11 -7.14 4.26
N THR A 197 2.08 -6.80 3.49
CA THR A 197 0.68 -7.07 3.86
C THR A 197 0.39 -8.52 4.20
N PHE A 198 0.96 -9.47 3.45
CA PHE A 198 0.80 -10.91 3.68
C PHE A 198 1.41 -11.40 5.00
N ALA A 199 2.50 -10.77 5.46
CA ALA A 199 3.13 -11.15 6.72
C ALA A 199 2.20 -10.97 7.93
N TYR A 200 1.26 -10.04 7.85
CA TYR A 200 0.25 -9.85 8.91
C TYR A 200 -0.80 -10.96 8.97
N LEU A 201 -1.07 -11.62 7.83
CA LEU A 201 -2.07 -12.68 7.78
C LEU A 201 -1.65 -13.90 8.60
N ILE A 202 -0.36 -14.20 8.65
CA ILE A 202 0.16 -15.45 9.24
C ILE A 202 -0.07 -15.50 10.76
N PRO A 203 0.36 -14.51 11.57
CA PRO A 203 0.07 -14.50 12.99
C PRO A 203 -1.44 -14.43 13.28
N MET A 204 -2.21 -13.71 12.47
CA MET A 204 -3.66 -13.62 12.65
C MET A 204 -4.34 -14.96 12.37
N LEU A 205 -3.91 -15.67 11.32
CA LEU A 205 -4.38 -17.01 11.00
C LEU A 205 -4.04 -18.01 12.13
N LEU A 206 -2.82 -17.93 12.68
CA LEU A 206 -2.37 -18.82 13.74
C LEU A 206 -3.15 -18.62 15.06
N LEU A 207 -3.39 -17.35 15.44
CA LEU A 207 -3.99 -16.98 16.73
C LEU A 207 -5.52 -17.03 16.71
N PHE A 208 -6.15 -16.69 15.59
CA PHE A 208 -7.61 -16.53 15.46
C PHE A 208 -8.25 -17.52 14.48
N GLY A 209 -7.44 -18.37 13.83
CA GLY A 209 -7.91 -19.36 12.85
C GLY A 209 -8.33 -18.73 11.51
N ASN A 210 -8.86 -19.59 10.63
CA ASN A 210 -9.39 -19.17 9.34
C ASN A 210 -10.81 -18.59 9.53
N SER A 211 -10.91 -17.27 9.68
CA SER A 211 -12.17 -16.61 10.02
C SER A 211 -12.22 -15.15 9.55
N PRO A 212 -13.43 -14.58 9.36
CA PRO A 212 -13.57 -13.16 9.06
C PRO A 212 -12.97 -12.23 10.14
N VAL A 213 -12.91 -12.69 11.40
CA VAL A 213 -12.29 -11.91 12.50
C VAL A 213 -10.78 -11.82 12.30
N SER A 214 -10.11 -12.91 11.88
CA SER A 214 -8.67 -12.92 11.57
C SER A 214 -8.35 -11.91 10.47
N ALA A 215 -9.18 -11.87 9.42
CA ALA A 215 -9.06 -10.92 8.33
C ALA A 215 -9.28 -9.48 8.79
N MET A 216 -10.26 -9.24 9.66
CA MET A 216 -10.53 -7.93 10.24
C MET A 216 -9.38 -7.43 11.12
N LEU A 217 -8.79 -8.30 11.95
CA LEU A 217 -7.65 -7.94 12.80
C LEU A 217 -6.39 -7.67 11.98
N ALA A 218 -6.12 -8.47 10.95
CA ALA A 218 -5.03 -8.22 10.01
C ALA A 218 -5.20 -6.86 9.32
N THR A 219 -6.43 -6.55 8.88
CA THR A 219 -6.79 -5.25 8.30
C THR A 219 -6.58 -4.14 9.31
N GLY A 220 -7.01 -4.34 10.56
CA GLY A 220 -6.83 -3.39 11.65
C GLY A 220 -5.37 -3.06 11.91
N THR A 221 -4.51 -4.07 11.96
CA THR A 221 -3.08 -3.89 12.18
C THR A 221 -2.44 -3.08 11.03
N PHE A 222 -2.77 -3.40 9.78
CA PHE A 222 -2.19 -2.72 8.62
C PHE A 222 -2.72 -1.30 8.40
N ALA A 223 -4.01 -1.05 8.63
CA ALA A 223 -4.64 0.23 8.31
C ALA A 223 -4.60 1.27 9.44
N THR A 224 -4.22 0.91 10.67
CA THR A 224 -4.18 1.82 11.83
C THR A 224 -3.07 2.89 11.77
N PRO A 225 -1.83 2.64 11.30
CA PRO A 225 -0.72 3.57 11.38
C PRO A 225 -0.98 4.98 10.84
N PRO A 226 -1.61 5.19 9.66
CA PRO A 226 -1.91 6.53 9.18
C PRO A 226 -2.81 7.34 10.12
N MET A 227 -3.77 6.69 10.78
CA MET A 227 -4.63 7.39 11.73
C MET A 227 -3.88 7.84 12.99
N VAL A 228 -2.95 7.02 13.49
CA VAL A 228 -2.08 7.41 14.61
C VAL A 228 -1.26 8.64 14.25
N ARG A 229 -0.59 8.63 13.08
CA ARG A 229 0.21 9.77 12.60
C ARG A 229 -0.64 11.01 12.35
N ALA A 230 -1.79 10.85 11.69
CA ALA A 230 -2.72 11.96 11.45
C ALA A 230 -3.23 12.57 12.75
N THR A 231 -3.53 11.75 13.77
CA THR A 231 -3.99 12.21 15.07
C THR A 231 -2.91 12.99 15.80
N THR A 232 -1.69 12.47 15.89
CA THR A 232 -0.57 13.14 16.53
C THR A 232 -0.27 14.48 15.85
N LEU A 233 -0.24 14.50 14.50
CA LEU A 233 0.00 15.70 13.70
C LEU A 233 -1.15 16.71 13.83
N ALA A 234 -2.39 16.25 13.78
CA ALA A 234 -3.56 17.11 13.85
C ALA A 234 -3.62 17.85 15.19
N LEU A 235 -3.37 17.15 16.30
CA LEU A 235 -3.36 17.75 17.63
C LEU A 235 -2.17 18.68 17.86
N SER A 236 -1.00 18.40 17.27
CA SER A 236 0.18 19.28 17.37
C SER A 236 0.06 20.56 16.54
N ARG A 237 -0.83 20.58 15.53
CA ARG A 237 -1.08 21.75 14.67
C ARG A 237 -2.24 22.62 15.12
N VAL A 238 -2.94 22.27 16.20
CA VAL A 238 -3.98 23.15 16.76
C VAL A 238 -3.32 24.42 17.29
N PRO A 239 -3.80 25.61 16.89
CA PRO A 239 -3.25 26.89 17.39
C PRO A 239 -3.25 26.95 18.92
N PRO A 240 -2.15 27.43 19.56
CA PRO A 240 -2.07 27.54 21.01
C PRO A 240 -3.19 28.38 21.62
N ASP A 241 -3.63 29.43 20.92
CA ASP A 241 -4.72 30.31 21.35
C ASP A 241 -6.01 29.55 21.67
N LEU A 242 -6.33 28.48 20.90
CA LEU A 242 -7.50 27.64 21.18
C LEU A 242 -7.32 26.78 22.45
N SER A 243 -6.08 26.40 22.73
CA SER A 243 -5.72 25.71 23.97
C SER A 243 -5.88 26.63 25.16
N ASP A 244 -5.36 27.85 25.05
CA ASP A 244 -5.39 28.89 26.10
C ASP A 244 -6.82 29.36 26.36
N PHE A 245 -7.63 29.52 25.28
CA PHE A 245 -9.07 29.78 25.41
C PHE A 245 -9.77 28.69 26.27
N GLY A 246 -9.42 27.42 26.07
CA GLY A 246 -9.97 26.33 26.86
C GLY A 246 -9.58 26.40 28.33
N ASP A 247 -8.35 26.81 28.62
CA ASP A 247 -7.87 27.01 30.01
C ASP A 247 -8.55 28.21 30.67
N MET A 248 -8.67 29.34 29.96
CA MET A 248 -9.40 30.54 30.43
C MET A 248 -10.89 30.27 30.66
N ALA A 249 -11.51 29.40 29.85
CA ALA A 249 -12.90 28.95 30.02
C ALA A 249 -13.09 27.93 31.18
N GLY A 250 -12.05 27.60 31.95
CA GLY A 250 -12.10 26.65 33.06
C GLY A 250 -12.30 25.19 32.62
N CYS A 251 -11.96 24.83 31.41
CA CYS A 251 -12.11 23.46 30.91
C CYS A 251 -11.13 22.50 31.58
N SER A 252 -11.63 21.37 32.08
CA SER A 252 -10.75 20.26 32.49
C SER A 252 -9.96 19.73 31.28
N ARG A 253 -8.80 19.06 31.51
CA ARG A 253 -7.97 18.47 30.45
C ARG A 253 -8.77 17.57 29.52
N ARG A 254 -9.77 16.84 30.05
CA ARG A 254 -10.64 15.98 29.24
C ARG A 254 -11.63 16.79 28.41
N GLN A 255 -12.24 17.82 28.98
CA GLN A 255 -13.15 18.72 28.26
C GLN A 255 -12.43 19.47 27.14
N LYS A 256 -11.23 20.01 27.44
CA LYS A 256 -10.37 20.68 26.48
C LYS A 256 -10.06 19.77 25.28
N LEU A 257 -9.63 18.52 25.53
CA LEU A 257 -9.34 17.56 24.45
C LEU A 257 -10.58 17.29 23.57
N TRP A 258 -11.70 16.90 24.18
CA TRP A 258 -12.86 16.42 23.43
C TRP A 258 -13.77 17.51 22.86
N ARG A 259 -13.83 18.69 23.50
CA ARG A 259 -14.73 19.77 23.08
C ARG A 259 -14.02 20.86 22.27
N ILE A 260 -12.70 20.98 22.35
CA ILE A 260 -11.94 22.05 21.68
C ILE A 260 -10.93 21.44 20.69
N LEU A 261 -9.95 20.65 21.17
CA LEU A 261 -8.83 20.23 20.35
C LEU A 261 -9.24 19.26 19.23
N ILE A 262 -9.98 18.19 19.54
CA ILE A 262 -10.43 17.21 18.54
C ILE A 262 -11.38 17.84 17.50
N PRO A 263 -12.40 18.63 17.88
CA PRO A 263 -13.23 19.31 16.89
C PRO A 263 -12.46 20.27 15.99
N SER A 264 -11.48 21.01 16.53
CA SER A 264 -10.64 21.90 15.75
C SER A 264 -9.69 21.16 14.81
N ALA A 265 -9.20 19.98 15.23
CA ALA A 265 -8.33 19.10 14.46
C ALA A 265 -9.08 18.25 13.40
N ARG A 266 -10.43 18.27 13.39
CA ARG A 266 -11.27 17.41 12.53
C ARG A 266 -10.87 17.37 11.05
N PRO A 267 -10.54 18.49 10.38
CA PRO A 267 -10.16 18.44 8.95
C PRO A 267 -8.94 17.54 8.70
N THR A 268 -7.91 17.64 9.54
CA THR A 268 -6.71 16.81 9.43
C THR A 268 -6.97 15.37 9.86
N LEU A 269 -7.80 15.14 10.88
CA LEU A 269 -8.21 13.79 11.29
C LEU A 269 -8.97 13.05 10.19
N MET A 270 -9.83 13.75 9.43
CA MET A 270 -10.57 13.16 8.32
C MET A 270 -9.66 12.72 7.15
N ILE A 271 -8.51 13.35 6.97
CA ILE A 271 -7.49 12.87 6.03
C ILE A 271 -6.97 11.49 6.49
N GLY A 272 -6.70 11.35 7.79
CA GLY A 272 -6.32 10.07 8.38
C GLY A 272 -7.40 8.98 8.20
N VAL A 273 -8.66 9.32 8.44
CA VAL A 273 -9.80 8.41 8.23
C VAL A 273 -9.89 7.95 6.77
N ASN A 274 -9.73 8.87 5.81
CA ASN A 274 -9.73 8.53 4.39
C ASN A 274 -8.60 7.54 4.03
N GLN A 275 -7.40 7.77 4.56
CA GLN A 275 -6.26 6.85 4.37
C GLN A 275 -6.53 5.47 4.97
N VAL A 276 -7.16 5.40 6.16
CA VAL A 276 -7.59 4.13 6.77
C VAL A 276 -8.56 3.38 5.87
N ILE A 277 -9.56 4.05 5.31
CA ILE A 277 -10.54 3.43 4.40
C ILE A 277 -9.84 2.79 3.20
N MET A 278 -8.92 3.52 2.56
CA MET A 278 -8.20 3.03 1.39
C MET A 278 -7.30 1.83 1.72
N LEU A 279 -6.56 1.90 2.83
CA LEU A 279 -5.71 0.79 3.25
C LEU A 279 -6.52 -0.42 3.75
N ALA A 280 -7.63 -0.18 4.45
CA ALA A 280 -8.53 -1.24 4.89
C ALA A 280 -9.15 -1.98 3.71
N LEU A 281 -9.58 -1.26 2.67
CA LEU A 281 -10.12 -1.87 1.45
C LEU A 281 -9.07 -2.77 0.78
N ASN A 282 -7.85 -2.27 0.57
CA ASN A 282 -6.77 -3.06 -0.01
C ASN A 282 -6.47 -4.32 0.82
N MET A 283 -6.39 -4.16 2.15
CA MET A 283 -6.08 -5.28 3.05
C MET A 283 -7.21 -6.30 3.17
N VAL A 284 -8.49 -5.89 3.18
CA VAL A 284 -9.63 -6.81 3.24
C VAL A 284 -9.64 -7.75 2.05
N ILE A 285 -9.24 -7.28 0.87
CA ILE A 285 -9.13 -8.11 -0.33
C ILE A 285 -8.07 -9.18 -0.14
N ILE A 286 -6.88 -8.80 0.35
CA ILE A 286 -5.80 -9.73 0.66
C ILE A 286 -6.21 -10.70 1.77
N ALA A 287 -6.85 -10.19 2.82
CA ALA A 287 -7.33 -10.97 3.95
C ALA A 287 -8.47 -11.94 3.61
N SER A 288 -9.12 -11.77 2.46
CA SER A 288 -10.10 -12.76 1.95
C SER A 288 -9.50 -14.16 1.78
N MET A 289 -8.18 -14.25 1.64
CA MET A 289 -7.45 -15.54 1.56
C MET A 289 -7.49 -16.34 2.86
N ILE A 290 -7.72 -15.71 4.00
CA ILE A 290 -7.79 -16.35 5.32
C ILE A 290 -9.22 -16.41 5.87
N GLY A 291 -10.20 -16.59 4.99
CA GLY A 291 -11.58 -16.92 5.37
C GLY A 291 -12.54 -15.74 5.49
N ALA A 292 -12.17 -14.54 5.01
CA ALA A 292 -13.10 -13.41 4.98
C ALA A 292 -14.20 -13.57 3.93
N GLY A 293 -13.93 -14.25 2.82
CA GLY A 293 -14.82 -14.28 1.65
C GLY A 293 -14.86 -12.95 0.91
N GLY A 294 -15.92 -12.70 0.14
CA GLY A 294 -16.14 -11.44 -0.58
C GLY A 294 -15.39 -11.33 -1.91
N LEU A 295 -15.37 -10.13 -2.49
CA LEU A 295 -14.80 -9.88 -3.83
C LEU A 295 -13.34 -10.32 -3.98
N GLY A 296 -12.52 -10.16 -2.93
CA GLY A 296 -11.12 -10.61 -2.97
C GLY A 296 -10.99 -12.12 -3.10
N TYR A 297 -11.89 -12.88 -2.51
CA TYR A 297 -11.92 -14.33 -2.63
C TYR A 297 -12.33 -14.76 -4.05
N ASP A 298 -13.28 -14.07 -4.66
CA ASP A 298 -13.72 -14.35 -6.03
C ASP A 298 -12.58 -14.09 -7.04
N VAL A 299 -11.84 -13.00 -6.86
CA VAL A 299 -10.63 -12.72 -7.66
C VAL A 299 -9.57 -13.81 -7.48
N LEU A 300 -9.34 -14.25 -6.24
CA LEU A 300 -8.38 -15.32 -5.94
C LEU A 300 -8.78 -16.65 -6.61
N LEU A 301 -10.05 -17.03 -6.52
CA LEU A 301 -10.56 -18.25 -7.17
C LEU A 301 -10.44 -18.16 -8.69
N ALA A 302 -10.80 -17.02 -9.28
CA ALA A 302 -10.69 -16.79 -10.71
C ALA A 302 -9.23 -16.86 -11.20
N LEU A 303 -8.30 -16.27 -10.42
CA LEU A 303 -6.87 -16.32 -10.73
C LEU A 303 -6.32 -17.75 -10.67
N ARG A 304 -6.65 -18.51 -9.61
CA ARG A 304 -6.22 -19.92 -9.45
C ARG A 304 -6.80 -20.82 -10.54
N ALA A 305 -8.04 -20.56 -10.95
CA ALA A 305 -8.73 -21.32 -11.98
C ALA A 305 -8.44 -20.82 -13.41
N LEU A 306 -7.61 -19.77 -13.55
CA LEU A 306 -7.33 -19.08 -14.82
C LEU A 306 -8.60 -18.64 -15.58
N LYS A 307 -9.66 -18.29 -14.84
CA LYS A 307 -10.93 -17.81 -15.39
C LYS A 307 -10.91 -16.31 -15.60
N VAL A 308 -10.38 -15.89 -16.76
CA VAL A 308 -10.18 -14.50 -17.17
C VAL A 308 -11.39 -13.60 -16.89
N GLY A 309 -12.53 -13.95 -17.50
CA GLY A 309 -13.70 -13.09 -17.48
C GLY A 309 -14.25 -12.88 -16.06
N GLN A 310 -14.32 -13.95 -15.26
CA GLN A 310 -14.78 -13.86 -13.87
C GLN A 310 -13.81 -13.04 -13.00
N GLY A 311 -12.50 -13.20 -13.23
CA GLY A 311 -11.49 -12.40 -12.53
C GLY A 311 -11.58 -10.91 -12.86
N MET A 312 -11.84 -10.57 -14.12
CA MET A 312 -12.04 -9.19 -14.56
C MET A 312 -13.30 -8.58 -13.97
N GLU A 313 -14.42 -9.31 -13.95
CA GLU A 313 -15.67 -8.85 -13.34
C GLU A 313 -15.50 -8.56 -11.83
N ALA A 314 -14.95 -9.51 -11.08
CA ALA A 314 -14.70 -9.33 -9.66
C ALA A 314 -13.69 -8.20 -9.41
N GLY A 315 -12.64 -8.11 -10.22
CA GLY A 315 -11.64 -7.03 -10.16
C GLY A 315 -12.25 -5.65 -10.40
N LEU A 316 -13.09 -5.50 -11.43
CA LEU A 316 -13.80 -4.25 -11.70
C LEU A 316 -14.79 -3.89 -10.60
N ALA A 317 -15.50 -4.87 -10.03
CA ALA A 317 -16.39 -4.62 -8.89
C ALA A 317 -15.63 -4.10 -7.67
N ILE A 318 -14.40 -4.59 -7.41
CA ILE A 318 -13.52 -4.06 -6.38
C ILE A 318 -13.15 -2.60 -6.67
N VAL A 319 -12.76 -2.29 -7.90
CA VAL A 319 -12.42 -0.92 -8.31
C VAL A 319 -13.60 0.03 -8.13
N VAL A 320 -14.79 -0.40 -8.56
CA VAL A 320 -16.02 0.39 -8.42
C VAL A 320 -16.37 0.62 -6.94
N LEU A 321 -16.25 -0.40 -6.10
CA LEU A 321 -16.46 -0.28 -4.65
C LEU A 321 -15.41 0.65 -4.01
N ALA A 322 -14.14 0.58 -4.47
CA ALA A 322 -13.08 1.45 -4.01
C ALA A 322 -13.35 2.92 -4.36
N ILE A 323 -13.75 3.19 -5.61
CA ILE A 323 -14.10 4.54 -6.06
C ILE A 323 -15.28 5.08 -5.25
N LEU A 324 -16.31 4.27 -5.03
CA LEU A 324 -17.48 4.64 -4.23
C LEU A 324 -17.07 5.09 -2.82
N LEU A 325 -16.30 4.26 -2.11
CA LEU A 325 -15.89 4.53 -0.74
C LEU A 325 -14.93 5.73 -0.66
N ASP A 326 -13.99 5.84 -1.59
CA ASP A 326 -13.05 6.97 -1.66
C ASP A 326 -13.79 8.29 -1.87
N ARG A 327 -14.69 8.38 -2.85
CA ARG A 327 -15.40 9.61 -3.16
C ARG A 327 -16.38 10.03 -2.07
N ILE A 328 -17.07 9.08 -1.45
CA ILE A 328 -17.95 9.36 -0.31
C ILE A 328 -17.12 9.84 0.89
N SER A 329 -16.02 9.20 1.23
CA SER A 329 -15.20 9.58 2.38
C SER A 329 -14.51 10.94 2.17
N GLN A 330 -14.01 11.23 0.98
CA GLN A 330 -13.46 12.55 0.63
C GLN A 330 -14.52 13.65 0.73
N ALA A 331 -15.73 13.40 0.24
CA ALA A 331 -16.82 14.37 0.35
C ALA A 331 -17.22 14.61 1.81
N ALA A 332 -17.29 13.55 2.63
CA ALA A 332 -17.53 13.68 4.07
C ALA A 332 -16.42 14.47 4.79
N ALA A 333 -15.16 14.28 4.37
CA ALA A 333 -14.02 15.01 4.92
C ALA A 333 -14.06 16.52 4.59
N ARG A 334 -14.55 16.88 3.41
CA ARG A 334 -14.62 18.28 2.94
C ARG A 334 -15.79 19.08 3.52
N GLN A 335 -16.76 18.43 4.18
CA GLN A 335 -17.84 19.14 4.84
C GLN A 335 -17.29 20.03 5.96
N ARG A 336 -17.38 21.35 5.77
CA ARG A 336 -17.03 22.32 6.82
C ARG A 336 -18.01 22.19 7.97
N PRO A 337 -17.56 22.20 9.24
CA PRO A 337 -18.46 22.38 10.35
C PRO A 337 -19.20 23.71 10.14
N LEU A 338 -20.53 23.66 10.25
CA LEU A 338 -21.35 24.88 10.20
C LEU A 338 -21.02 25.70 11.45
N ALA A 339 -20.06 26.64 11.33
CA ALA A 339 -19.55 27.42 12.46
C ALA A 339 -20.61 28.35 13.07
N PHE A 340 -21.67 28.71 12.36
CA PHE A 340 -22.75 29.59 12.80
C PHE A 340 -24.08 29.23 12.11
N ALA A 341 -24.41 27.93 12.00
CA ALA A 341 -25.75 27.61 11.54
C ALA A 341 -26.73 27.89 12.68
N GLU A 342 -27.76 28.71 12.41
CA GLU A 342 -28.98 28.78 13.19
C GLU A 342 -29.33 27.38 13.70
N ARG A 343 -29.79 27.27 14.96
CA ARG A 343 -30.26 26.03 15.60
C ARG A 343 -31.36 25.36 14.76
N ARG A 344 -30.98 24.79 13.61
CA ARG A 344 -31.88 23.95 12.85
C ARG A 344 -32.23 22.73 13.73
N SER A 345 -33.50 22.42 13.84
CA SER A 345 -33.96 21.22 14.52
C SER A 345 -33.14 20.02 14.03
N PHE A 346 -32.68 19.15 14.95
CA PHE A 346 -31.94 17.92 14.66
C PHE A 346 -32.55 17.11 13.49
N TRP A 347 -33.88 17.05 13.43
CA TRP A 347 -34.64 16.40 12.37
C TRP A 347 -34.44 17.04 11.00
N LYS A 348 -34.49 18.37 10.90
CA LYS A 348 -34.27 19.09 9.64
C LYS A 348 -32.84 19.06 9.18
N SER A 349 -31.89 19.05 10.11
CA SER A 349 -30.44 18.96 9.80
C SER A 349 -30.06 17.61 9.22
N HIS A 350 -30.76 16.52 9.58
CA HIS A 350 -30.46 15.15 9.18
C HIS A 350 -31.57 14.53 8.31
N MET A 351 -32.37 15.36 7.65
CA MET A 351 -33.55 14.90 6.86
C MET A 351 -33.16 13.86 5.80
N HIS A 352 -32.03 14.04 5.10
CA HIS A 352 -31.57 13.07 4.10
C HIS A 352 -31.25 11.70 4.71
N LEU A 353 -30.68 11.69 5.92
CA LEU A 353 -30.38 10.45 6.63
C LEU A 353 -31.66 9.72 7.05
N TRP A 354 -32.66 10.46 7.55
CA TRP A 354 -33.95 9.89 7.90
C TRP A 354 -34.71 9.34 6.69
N ILE A 355 -34.69 10.07 5.56
CA ILE A 355 -35.28 9.61 4.31
C ILE A 355 -34.60 8.31 3.84
N ALA A 356 -33.27 8.28 3.86
CA ALA A 356 -32.53 7.09 3.47
C ALA A 356 -32.87 5.88 4.38
N LEU A 357 -32.92 6.08 5.70
CA LEU A 357 -33.26 5.02 6.66
C LEU A 357 -34.67 4.51 6.49
N ILE A 358 -35.64 5.42 6.30
CA ILE A 358 -37.05 5.06 6.09
C ILE A 358 -37.21 4.26 4.79
N LEU A 359 -36.61 4.72 3.70
CA LEU A 359 -36.69 4.01 2.42
C LEU A 359 -35.97 2.66 2.48
N LEU A 360 -34.82 2.59 3.16
CA LEU A 360 -34.11 1.33 3.38
C LEU A 360 -34.94 0.34 4.20
N ALA A 361 -35.56 0.80 5.28
CA ALA A 361 -36.45 -0.02 6.10
C ALA A 361 -37.71 -0.45 5.33
N ALA A 362 -38.36 0.46 4.61
CA ALA A 362 -39.55 0.17 3.82
C ALA A 362 -39.25 -0.87 2.71
N THR A 363 -38.16 -0.70 1.95
CA THR A 363 -37.80 -1.65 0.91
C THR A 363 -37.36 -3.00 1.48
N THR A 364 -36.75 -3.04 2.65
CA THR A 364 -36.39 -4.28 3.35
C THR A 364 -37.62 -4.99 3.90
N LEU A 365 -38.59 -4.28 4.44
CA LEU A 365 -39.86 -4.88 4.86
C LEU A 365 -40.65 -5.40 3.66
N LEU A 366 -40.68 -4.64 2.56
CA LEU A 366 -41.33 -5.05 1.33
C LEU A 366 -40.69 -6.29 0.71
N SER A 367 -39.38 -6.49 0.94
CA SER A 367 -38.64 -7.67 0.47
C SER A 367 -39.12 -9.00 1.11
N LEU A 368 -39.83 -8.94 2.23
CA LEU A 368 -40.49 -10.12 2.83
C LEU A 368 -41.59 -10.68 1.92
N TRP A 369 -42.24 -9.82 1.16
CA TRP A 369 -43.35 -10.17 0.28
C TRP A 369 -42.91 -10.30 -1.19
N MET A 370 -41.85 -9.58 -1.55
CA MET A 370 -41.29 -9.58 -2.92
C MET A 370 -39.81 -10.04 -2.89
N PRO A 371 -39.53 -11.34 -3.13
CA PRO A 371 -38.14 -11.88 -3.09
C PRO A 371 -37.16 -11.18 -4.04
N ALA A 372 -37.69 -10.61 -5.13
CA ALA A 372 -36.89 -9.81 -6.08
C ALA A 372 -36.24 -8.55 -5.46
N LEU A 373 -36.76 -8.06 -4.33
CA LEU A 373 -36.17 -6.94 -3.59
C LEU A 373 -35.11 -7.42 -2.58
N ALA A 374 -35.18 -8.66 -2.12
CA ALA A 374 -34.20 -9.25 -1.21
C ALA A 374 -32.90 -9.64 -1.93
N LYS A 375 -33.03 -10.19 -3.14
CA LYS A 375 -31.90 -10.63 -3.96
C LYS A 375 -32.00 -10.03 -5.34
N VAL A 376 -30.87 -9.66 -5.92
CA VAL A 376 -30.83 -9.21 -7.32
C VAL A 376 -31.38 -10.34 -8.19
N PRO A 377 -32.41 -10.09 -9.03
CA PRO A 377 -32.94 -11.13 -9.88
C PRO A 377 -31.94 -11.55 -10.95
N ALA A 378 -31.73 -12.84 -11.13
CA ALA A 378 -30.83 -13.37 -12.15
C ALA A 378 -31.16 -12.92 -13.58
N SER A 379 -32.44 -12.54 -13.83
CA SER A 379 -32.88 -12.02 -15.12
C SER A 379 -32.30 -10.65 -15.51
N ILE A 380 -31.84 -9.87 -14.54
CA ILE A 380 -31.19 -8.56 -14.77
C ILE A 380 -29.68 -8.62 -14.63
N GLU A 381 -29.12 -9.75 -14.19
CA GLU A 381 -27.67 -9.91 -14.08
C GLU A 381 -27.07 -10.07 -15.49
N ILE A 382 -26.08 -9.24 -15.78
CA ILE A 382 -25.34 -9.22 -17.04
C ILE A 382 -23.94 -9.72 -16.75
N SER A 383 -23.53 -10.83 -17.37
CA SER A 383 -22.13 -11.26 -17.30
C SER A 383 -21.34 -10.70 -18.48
N THR A 384 -20.28 -9.97 -18.17
CA THR A 384 -19.30 -9.51 -19.16
C THR A 384 -18.14 -10.50 -19.33
N ALA A 385 -18.09 -11.56 -18.50
CA ALA A 385 -17.02 -12.56 -18.53
C ALA A 385 -16.79 -13.16 -19.93
N PRO A 386 -17.83 -13.49 -20.74
CA PRO A 386 -17.61 -13.98 -22.10
C PRO A 386 -16.95 -12.93 -23.00
N ALA A 387 -17.33 -11.65 -22.87
CA ALA A 387 -16.75 -10.57 -23.66
C ALA A 387 -15.27 -10.33 -23.31
N TRP A 388 -14.95 -10.31 -22.01
CA TRP A 388 -13.55 -10.22 -21.56
C TRP A 388 -12.73 -11.40 -22.06
N LYS A 389 -13.26 -12.62 -21.92
CA LYS A 389 -12.60 -13.81 -22.44
C LYS A 389 -12.37 -13.70 -23.95
N ALA A 390 -13.41 -13.38 -24.73
CA ALA A 390 -13.28 -13.23 -26.17
C ALA A 390 -12.26 -12.15 -26.56
N GLY A 391 -12.23 -11.01 -25.84
CA GLY A 391 -11.24 -9.97 -26.08
C GLY A 391 -9.80 -10.42 -25.82
N VAL A 392 -9.55 -11.12 -24.71
CA VAL A 392 -8.22 -11.65 -24.38
C VAL A 392 -7.83 -12.76 -25.36
N ASP A 393 -8.76 -13.68 -25.70
CA ASP A 393 -8.51 -14.74 -26.68
C ASP A 393 -8.16 -14.14 -28.05
N TRP A 394 -8.89 -13.08 -28.47
CA TRP A 394 -8.60 -12.38 -29.73
C TRP A 394 -7.19 -11.75 -29.72
N ILE A 395 -6.80 -11.05 -28.63
CA ILE A 395 -5.47 -10.47 -28.50
C ILE A 395 -4.42 -11.58 -28.50
N THR A 396 -4.64 -12.64 -27.73
CA THR A 396 -3.69 -13.75 -27.59
C THR A 396 -3.50 -14.49 -28.90
N VAL A 397 -4.57 -14.70 -29.70
CA VAL A 397 -4.46 -15.39 -31.00
C VAL A 397 -3.80 -14.50 -32.05
N ASN A 398 -4.24 -13.23 -32.17
CA ASN A 398 -3.75 -12.37 -33.26
C ASN A 398 -2.35 -11.79 -33.00
N PHE A 399 -1.94 -11.64 -31.75
CA PHE A 399 -0.65 -11.07 -31.37
C PHE A 399 0.26 -12.09 -30.65
N PHE A 400 -0.03 -13.39 -30.78
CA PHE A 400 0.69 -14.44 -30.08
C PHE A 400 2.21 -14.33 -30.29
N ASP A 401 2.65 -14.30 -31.56
CA ASP A 401 4.07 -14.26 -31.90
C ASP A 401 4.76 -13.00 -31.37
N THR A 402 4.06 -11.86 -31.41
CA THR A 402 4.60 -10.59 -30.91
C THR A 402 4.72 -10.60 -29.38
N ILE A 403 3.68 -11.08 -28.69
CA ILE A 403 3.67 -11.18 -27.23
C ILE A 403 4.72 -12.18 -26.75
N GLU A 404 4.80 -13.33 -27.41
CA GLU A 404 5.75 -14.38 -27.07
C GLU A 404 7.19 -13.94 -27.35
N ALA A 405 7.46 -13.31 -28.50
CA ALA A 405 8.77 -12.75 -28.83
C ALA A 405 9.20 -11.68 -27.81
N PHE A 406 8.28 -10.80 -27.43
CA PHE A 406 8.54 -9.80 -26.38
C PHE A 406 8.83 -10.47 -25.04
N ARG A 407 8.00 -11.44 -24.63
CA ARG A 407 8.16 -12.19 -23.38
C ARG A 407 9.49 -12.92 -23.33
N VAL A 408 9.80 -13.68 -24.37
CA VAL A 408 11.05 -14.47 -24.47
C VAL A 408 12.26 -13.55 -24.56
N GLY A 409 12.19 -12.49 -25.38
CA GLY A 409 13.26 -11.50 -25.49
C GLY A 409 13.57 -10.84 -24.14
N LEU A 410 12.54 -10.37 -23.44
CA LEU A 410 12.68 -9.77 -22.12
C LEU A 410 13.26 -10.76 -21.09
N LEU A 411 12.78 -12.00 -21.12
CA LEU A 411 13.24 -13.05 -20.22
C LEU A 411 14.72 -13.39 -20.46
N LEU A 412 15.10 -13.64 -21.72
CA LEU A 412 16.47 -14.11 -22.05
C LEU A 412 17.50 -13.00 -21.99
N TYR A 413 17.20 -11.80 -22.48
CA TYR A 413 18.19 -10.74 -22.62
C TYR A 413 18.24 -9.78 -21.44
N VAL A 414 17.19 -9.71 -20.62
CA VAL A 414 17.12 -8.76 -19.49
C VAL A 414 17.00 -9.49 -18.16
N LEU A 415 15.94 -10.31 -17.99
CA LEU A 415 15.63 -10.87 -16.69
C LEU A 415 16.62 -11.94 -16.25
N ASN A 416 16.89 -12.94 -17.10
CA ASN A 416 17.81 -14.03 -16.74
C ASN A 416 19.24 -13.56 -16.45
N PRO A 417 19.86 -12.67 -17.24
CA PRO A 417 21.21 -12.17 -16.91
C PRO A 417 21.27 -11.42 -15.59
N VAL A 418 20.28 -10.56 -15.31
CA VAL A 418 20.24 -9.81 -14.05
C VAL A 418 19.94 -10.74 -12.87
N ARG A 419 19.06 -11.73 -13.07
CA ARG A 419 18.78 -12.76 -12.07
C ARG A 419 20.03 -13.55 -11.72
N ALA A 420 20.71 -14.07 -12.74
CA ALA A 420 21.96 -14.82 -12.55
C ALA A 420 23.04 -13.97 -11.84
N PHE A 421 23.15 -12.70 -12.19
CA PHE A 421 24.07 -11.77 -11.50
C PHE A 421 23.69 -11.62 -10.02
N CYS A 422 22.41 -11.41 -9.71
CA CYS A 422 21.96 -11.22 -8.33
C CYS A 422 22.08 -12.50 -7.50
N GLU A 423 21.61 -13.65 -8.02
CA GLU A 423 21.62 -14.93 -7.29
C GLU A 423 23.05 -15.40 -6.96
N ASN A 424 24.01 -15.12 -7.85
CA ASN A 424 25.44 -15.44 -7.62
C ASN A 424 26.18 -14.34 -6.83
N PHE A 425 25.49 -13.31 -6.34
CA PHE A 425 26.15 -12.20 -5.65
C PHE A 425 26.53 -12.60 -4.21
N PRO A 426 27.82 -12.54 -3.81
CA PRO A 426 28.27 -12.97 -2.49
C PRO A 426 27.68 -12.10 -1.37
N TRP A 427 27.14 -12.74 -0.33
CA TRP A 427 26.47 -12.03 0.78
C TRP A 427 27.42 -11.08 1.52
N ALA A 428 28.68 -11.51 1.74
CA ALA A 428 29.68 -10.66 2.39
C ALA A 428 30.02 -9.44 1.54
N GLY A 429 30.09 -9.63 0.21
CA GLY A 429 30.28 -8.54 -0.75
C GLY A 429 29.14 -7.52 -0.70
N ALA A 430 27.90 -7.98 -0.72
CA ALA A 430 26.72 -7.11 -0.59
C ALA A 430 26.75 -6.31 0.73
N MET A 431 27.05 -6.99 1.85
CA MET A 431 27.13 -6.37 3.15
C MET A 431 28.22 -5.26 3.19
N ILE A 432 29.39 -5.53 2.63
CA ILE A 432 30.51 -4.56 2.60
C ILE A 432 30.16 -3.34 1.73
N LEU A 433 29.61 -3.55 0.52
CA LEU A 433 29.26 -2.45 -0.37
C LEU A 433 28.14 -1.57 0.22
N LEU A 434 27.12 -2.19 0.77
CA LEU A 434 26.00 -1.48 1.39
C LEU A 434 26.44 -0.75 2.67
N ALA A 435 27.30 -1.37 3.50
CA ALA A 435 27.87 -0.73 4.68
C ALA A 435 28.76 0.47 4.31
N LEU A 436 29.58 0.35 3.25
CA LEU A 436 30.39 1.45 2.75
C LEU A 436 29.53 2.61 2.23
N ALA A 437 28.46 2.30 1.48
CA ALA A 437 27.48 3.31 1.06
C ALA A 437 26.83 3.99 2.27
N GLY A 438 26.39 3.22 3.26
CA GLY A 438 25.82 3.72 4.50
C GLY A 438 26.79 4.63 5.28
N TYR A 439 28.07 4.24 5.36
CA TYR A 439 29.10 5.04 6.01
C TYR A 439 29.30 6.41 5.35
N GLN A 440 29.35 6.43 4.03
CA GLN A 440 29.55 7.67 3.28
C GLN A 440 28.34 8.61 3.30
N LEU A 441 27.13 8.06 3.39
CA LEU A 441 25.89 8.84 3.35
C LEU A 441 25.42 9.28 4.73
N GLY A 442 25.60 8.46 5.77
CA GLY A 442 25.05 8.72 7.11
C GLY A 442 25.96 8.31 8.28
N GLY A 443 27.27 8.04 7.99
CA GLY A 443 28.26 7.69 9.01
C GLY A 443 28.09 6.28 9.58
N VAL A 444 28.79 6.03 10.69
CA VAL A 444 28.89 4.69 11.31
C VAL A 444 27.54 4.11 11.68
N ARG A 445 26.60 4.93 12.17
CA ARG A 445 25.27 4.45 12.60
C ARG A 445 24.49 3.84 11.44
N LEU A 446 24.49 4.51 10.29
CA LEU A 446 23.80 4.01 9.11
C LEU A 446 24.51 2.78 8.54
N ALA A 447 25.85 2.77 8.53
CA ALA A 447 26.64 1.62 8.10
C ALA A 447 26.32 0.36 8.92
N LEU A 448 26.32 0.47 10.25
CA LEU A 448 26.00 -0.65 11.15
C LEU A 448 24.55 -1.14 10.99
N LEU A 449 23.60 -0.21 10.83
CA LEU A 449 22.20 -0.58 10.61
C LEU A 449 22.06 -1.38 9.32
N VAL A 450 22.57 -0.86 8.21
CA VAL A 450 22.48 -1.50 6.89
C VAL A 450 23.21 -2.84 6.87
N ALA A 451 24.42 -2.91 7.44
CA ALA A 451 25.16 -4.16 7.57
C ALA A 451 24.41 -5.20 8.39
N GLY A 452 23.83 -4.81 9.54
CA GLY A 452 23.07 -5.70 10.40
C GLY A 452 21.82 -6.26 9.74
N LEU A 453 21.07 -5.42 9.01
CA LEU A 453 19.88 -5.87 8.27
C LEU A 453 20.23 -6.82 7.11
N THR A 454 21.32 -6.54 6.39
CA THR A 454 21.81 -7.41 5.31
C THR A 454 22.34 -8.74 5.89
N PHE A 455 23.08 -8.68 7.00
CA PHE A 455 23.56 -9.86 7.71
C PHE A 455 22.40 -10.76 8.19
N PHE A 456 21.31 -10.16 8.68
CA PHE A 456 20.11 -10.93 9.06
C PHE A 456 19.62 -11.77 7.90
N CYS A 457 19.46 -11.21 6.70
CA CYS A 457 18.96 -11.94 5.53
C CYS A 457 19.86 -13.13 5.16
N ALA A 458 21.19 -13.00 5.33
CA ALA A 458 22.13 -14.07 5.09
C ALA A 458 22.10 -15.13 6.21
N SER A 459 22.12 -14.69 7.49
CA SER A 459 22.24 -15.58 8.66
C SER A 459 21.02 -16.49 8.90
N VAL A 460 19.86 -16.13 8.34
CA VAL A 460 18.62 -16.95 8.42
C VAL A 460 18.53 -17.98 7.28
N GLY A 461 19.52 -18.06 6.40
CA GLY A 461 19.53 -18.98 5.25
C GLY A 461 18.57 -18.58 4.11
N LEU A 462 18.15 -17.32 4.04
CA LEU A 462 17.25 -16.82 3.00
C LEU A 462 17.95 -15.95 1.95
N TRP A 463 19.31 -16.04 1.86
CA TRP A 463 20.07 -15.15 0.99
C TRP A 463 19.67 -15.24 -0.48
N GLU A 464 19.60 -16.45 -1.04
CA GLU A 464 19.18 -16.67 -2.43
C GLU A 464 17.81 -16.07 -2.73
N LYS A 465 16.83 -16.31 -1.83
CA LYS A 465 15.48 -15.76 -1.95
C LYS A 465 15.46 -14.23 -1.79
N THR A 466 16.31 -13.70 -0.93
CA THR A 466 16.53 -12.26 -0.76
C THR A 466 17.03 -11.64 -2.06
N MET A 467 18.04 -12.24 -2.70
CA MET A 467 18.59 -11.74 -3.95
C MET A 467 17.61 -11.90 -5.13
N ALA A 468 16.82 -12.96 -5.16
CA ALA A 468 15.73 -13.11 -6.11
C ALA A 468 14.66 -12.01 -5.95
N THR A 469 14.34 -11.62 -4.70
CA THR A 469 13.44 -10.48 -4.44
C THR A 469 14.06 -9.15 -4.87
N VAL A 470 15.33 -8.92 -4.54
CA VAL A 470 16.08 -7.71 -4.94
C VAL A 470 16.17 -7.59 -6.47
N TYR A 471 16.43 -8.70 -7.16
CA TYR A 471 16.43 -8.75 -8.62
C TYR A 471 15.08 -8.29 -9.20
N LEU A 472 13.99 -8.92 -8.80
CA LEU A 472 12.69 -8.67 -9.40
C LEU A 472 12.13 -7.29 -9.02
N ALA A 473 12.28 -6.90 -7.72
CA ALA A 473 11.90 -5.58 -7.25
C ALA A 473 12.75 -4.47 -7.87
N GLY A 474 14.06 -4.68 -7.91
CA GLY A 474 15.00 -3.71 -8.45
C GLY A 474 14.77 -3.43 -9.93
N ILE A 475 14.62 -4.49 -10.74
CA ILE A 475 14.35 -4.32 -12.18
C ILE A 475 12.99 -3.66 -12.41
N SER A 476 11.95 -4.09 -11.67
CA SER A 476 10.62 -3.50 -11.79
C SER A 476 10.61 -2.02 -11.40
N ALA A 477 11.27 -1.66 -10.29
CA ALA A 477 11.38 -0.28 -9.86
C ALA A 477 12.22 0.57 -10.83
N ALA A 478 13.30 0.02 -11.40
CA ALA A 478 14.11 0.69 -12.40
C ALA A 478 13.30 0.98 -13.67
N VAL A 479 12.55 0.01 -14.18
CA VAL A 479 11.67 0.20 -15.35
C VAL A 479 10.55 1.20 -15.03
N ALA A 480 9.93 1.10 -13.86
CA ALA A 480 8.90 2.05 -13.41
C ALA A 480 9.45 3.48 -13.31
N ALA A 481 10.66 3.66 -12.80
CA ALA A 481 11.32 4.97 -12.74
C ALA A 481 11.72 5.47 -14.15
N LEU A 482 12.26 4.58 -15.01
CA LEU A 482 12.66 4.91 -16.37
C LEU A 482 11.48 5.39 -17.23
N LEU A 483 10.30 4.83 -17.02
CA LEU A 483 9.08 5.25 -17.71
C LEU A 483 8.38 6.41 -16.98
N GLY A 484 8.34 6.37 -15.65
CA GLY A 484 7.59 7.32 -14.84
C GLY A 484 8.22 8.71 -14.78
N ILE A 485 9.56 8.80 -14.67
CA ILE A 485 10.24 10.10 -14.61
C ILE A 485 10.04 10.92 -15.89
N PRO A 486 10.24 10.38 -17.11
CA PRO A 486 9.94 11.12 -18.34
C PRO A 486 8.47 11.55 -18.45
N LEU A 487 7.51 10.67 -18.07
CA LEU A 487 6.09 11.04 -18.03
C LEU A 487 5.82 12.18 -17.04
N GLY A 488 6.45 12.16 -15.88
CA GLY A 488 6.38 13.23 -14.89
C GLY A 488 6.99 14.55 -15.39
N ILE A 489 8.10 14.49 -16.13
CA ILE A 489 8.71 15.65 -16.78
C ILE A 489 7.76 16.24 -17.85
N ILE A 490 7.14 15.42 -18.66
CA ILE A 490 6.16 15.86 -19.66
C ILE A 490 4.97 16.53 -18.97
N ALA A 491 4.45 15.91 -17.91
CA ALA A 491 3.33 16.45 -17.12
C ALA A 491 3.68 17.80 -16.48
N SER A 492 4.91 17.96 -15.98
CA SER A 492 5.34 19.23 -15.35
C SER A 492 5.44 20.40 -16.34
N ARG A 493 5.60 20.10 -17.63
CA ARG A 493 5.77 21.10 -18.70
C ARG A 493 4.49 21.39 -19.49
N ASN A 494 3.52 20.48 -19.44
CA ASN A 494 2.29 20.56 -20.24
C ASN A 494 1.06 20.35 -19.36
N ASP A 495 0.34 21.41 -19.05
CA ASP A 495 -0.86 21.37 -18.21
C ASP A 495 -1.99 20.53 -18.81
N ARG A 496 -2.10 20.45 -20.15
CA ARG A 496 -3.09 19.58 -20.80
C ARG A 496 -2.77 18.10 -20.55
N PHE A 497 -1.49 17.74 -20.65
CA PHE A 497 -1.05 16.39 -20.37
C PHE A 497 -1.21 16.06 -18.88
N GLU A 498 -0.92 16.99 -17.97
CA GLU A 498 -1.17 16.82 -16.53
C GLU A 498 -2.65 16.55 -16.24
N THR A 499 -3.55 17.33 -16.87
CA THR A 499 -5.01 17.16 -16.69
C THR A 499 -5.47 15.76 -17.14
N ILE A 500 -4.80 15.15 -18.10
CA ILE A 500 -5.11 13.79 -18.59
C ILE A 500 -4.44 12.72 -17.70
N ILE A 501 -3.16 12.88 -17.38
CA ILE A 501 -2.40 11.83 -16.67
C ILE A 501 -2.79 11.73 -15.18
N THR A 502 -3.15 12.85 -14.54
CA THR A 502 -3.48 12.86 -13.11
C THR A 502 -4.67 11.96 -12.76
N PRO A 503 -5.82 12.02 -13.46
CA PRO A 503 -6.91 11.08 -13.21
C PRO A 503 -6.52 9.62 -13.44
N ILE A 504 -5.64 9.36 -14.42
CA ILE A 504 -5.15 7.99 -14.72
C ILE A 504 -4.33 7.48 -13.53
N ILE A 505 -3.34 8.23 -13.07
CA ILE A 505 -2.51 7.82 -11.93
C ILE A 505 -3.31 7.76 -10.62
N ASP A 506 -4.31 8.62 -10.43
CA ASP A 506 -5.21 8.55 -9.28
C ASP A 506 -6.04 7.27 -9.33
N THR A 507 -6.55 6.91 -10.50
CA THR A 507 -7.28 5.64 -10.69
C THR A 507 -6.36 4.44 -10.45
N LEU A 508 -5.15 4.44 -11.00
CA LEU A 508 -4.17 3.36 -10.76
C LEU A 508 -3.84 3.19 -9.28
N GLN A 509 -3.79 4.28 -8.49
CA GLN A 509 -3.57 4.17 -7.04
C GLN A 509 -4.78 3.64 -6.27
N THR A 510 -5.99 3.88 -6.75
CA THR A 510 -7.20 3.38 -6.09
C THR A 510 -7.50 1.93 -6.43
N ILE A 511 -6.95 1.42 -7.54
CA ILE A 511 -7.08 0.02 -7.93
C ILE A 511 -6.28 -0.87 -6.97
N PRO A 512 -6.91 -1.85 -6.33
CA PRO A 512 -6.20 -2.81 -5.50
C PRO A 512 -5.16 -3.60 -6.29
N SER A 513 -4.03 -3.85 -5.65
CA SER A 513 -2.84 -4.44 -6.28
C SER A 513 -3.11 -5.76 -7.03
N PHE A 514 -4.02 -6.59 -6.55
CA PHE A 514 -4.42 -7.84 -7.21
C PHE A 514 -5.00 -7.66 -8.61
N CYS A 515 -5.72 -6.57 -8.84
CA CYS A 515 -6.38 -6.33 -10.12
C CYS A 515 -5.38 -6.14 -11.28
N PHE A 516 -4.14 -5.73 -10.97
CA PHE A 516 -3.09 -5.60 -11.98
C PHE A 516 -2.58 -6.94 -12.50
N ILE A 517 -2.64 -7.99 -11.68
CA ILE A 517 -2.12 -9.31 -12.05
C ILE A 517 -3.02 -9.97 -13.11
N ILE A 518 -4.34 -9.82 -12.98
CA ILE A 518 -5.30 -10.56 -13.81
C ILE A 518 -5.07 -10.35 -15.31
N PRO A 519 -5.09 -9.11 -15.86
CA PRO A 519 -4.88 -8.91 -17.29
C PRO A 519 -3.49 -9.31 -17.75
N VAL A 520 -2.47 -9.11 -16.90
CA VAL A 520 -1.08 -9.39 -17.25
C VAL A 520 -0.80 -10.88 -17.31
N VAL A 521 -1.31 -11.68 -16.35
CA VAL A 521 -1.11 -13.14 -16.37
C VAL A 521 -1.79 -13.79 -17.57
N MET A 522 -2.85 -13.19 -18.05
CA MET A 522 -3.59 -13.69 -19.21
C MET A 522 -2.81 -13.51 -20.52
N LEU A 523 -2.11 -12.39 -20.66
CA LEU A 523 -1.34 -12.08 -21.85
C LEU A 523 0.06 -12.71 -21.83
N PHE A 524 0.74 -12.69 -20.68
CA PHE A 524 2.15 -13.08 -20.56
C PHE A 524 2.37 -14.40 -19.82
N ARG A 525 1.29 -15.11 -19.47
CA ARG A 525 1.32 -16.36 -18.69
C ARG A 525 1.93 -16.16 -17.30
N VAL A 526 2.21 -17.26 -16.61
CA VAL A 526 2.80 -17.27 -15.26
C VAL A 526 4.32 -17.05 -15.34
N GLY A 527 4.92 -16.30 -14.44
CA GLY A 527 6.38 -16.13 -14.33
C GLY A 527 6.86 -14.70 -14.10
N ASP A 528 8.19 -14.52 -14.13
CA ASP A 528 8.87 -13.27 -13.77
C ASP A 528 8.52 -12.08 -14.67
N VAL A 529 8.28 -12.30 -15.96
CA VAL A 529 7.86 -11.24 -16.90
C VAL A 529 6.52 -10.65 -16.49
N THR A 530 5.56 -11.51 -16.20
CA THR A 530 4.23 -11.12 -15.72
C THR A 530 4.31 -10.37 -14.40
N ALA A 531 5.10 -10.89 -13.46
CA ALA A 531 5.34 -10.23 -12.17
C ALA A 531 5.96 -8.85 -12.35
N MET A 532 6.96 -8.71 -13.23
CA MET A 532 7.59 -7.43 -13.52
C MET A 532 6.59 -6.43 -14.11
N ILE A 533 5.82 -6.81 -15.13
CA ILE A 533 4.86 -5.91 -15.79
C ILE A 533 3.77 -5.46 -14.81
N ALA A 534 3.21 -6.39 -14.02
CA ALA A 534 2.22 -6.07 -13.00
C ALA A 534 2.80 -5.13 -11.94
N THR A 535 4.04 -5.38 -11.50
CA THR A 535 4.75 -4.54 -10.53
C THR A 535 5.04 -3.15 -11.08
N VAL A 536 5.50 -3.04 -12.33
CA VAL A 536 5.73 -1.75 -13.00
C VAL A 536 4.44 -0.95 -13.08
N SER A 537 3.34 -1.59 -13.51
CA SER A 537 2.03 -0.93 -13.62
C SER A 537 1.54 -0.34 -12.29
N PHE A 538 1.80 -1.03 -11.19
CA PHE A 538 1.44 -0.59 -9.84
C PHE A 538 2.41 0.47 -9.29
N ALA A 539 3.71 0.28 -9.47
CA ALA A 539 4.75 1.08 -8.84
C ALA A 539 5.17 2.34 -9.62
N ILE A 540 4.67 2.54 -10.85
CA ILE A 540 5.04 3.70 -11.68
C ILE A 540 4.48 5.03 -11.14
N VAL A 541 3.38 5.00 -10.42
CA VAL A 541 2.62 6.18 -10.00
C VAL A 541 3.43 7.19 -9.18
N PRO A 542 4.19 6.80 -8.13
CA PRO A 542 5.03 7.74 -7.39
C PRO A 542 6.10 8.39 -8.26
N ALA A 543 6.74 7.64 -9.16
CA ALA A 543 7.75 8.19 -10.05
C ALA A 543 7.19 9.33 -10.91
N ILE A 544 5.97 9.19 -11.45
CA ILE A 544 5.30 10.25 -12.22
C ILE A 544 4.95 11.43 -11.30
N ARG A 545 4.27 11.15 -10.18
CA ARG A 545 3.70 12.17 -9.30
C ARG A 545 4.77 13.05 -8.64
N TYR A 546 5.78 12.43 -8.03
CA TYR A 546 6.85 13.17 -7.36
C TYR A 546 7.75 13.91 -8.34
N THR A 547 7.95 13.40 -9.55
CA THR A 547 8.68 14.13 -10.61
C THR A 547 7.91 15.36 -11.08
N ASN A 548 6.62 15.23 -11.38
CA ASN A 548 5.77 16.36 -11.76
C ASN A 548 5.75 17.41 -10.65
N HIS A 549 5.49 17.00 -9.43
CA HIS A 549 5.40 17.88 -8.26
C HIS A 549 6.73 18.59 -7.96
N GLY A 550 7.83 17.84 -7.92
CA GLY A 550 9.15 18.39 -7.62
C GLY A 550 9.61 19.45 -8.61
N ILE A 551 9.34 19.26 -9.91
CA ILE A 551 9.70 20.24 -10.94
C ILE A 551 8.81 21.50 -10.83
N ARG A 552 7.51 21.36 -10.54
CA ARG A 552 6.58 22.48 -10.39
C ARG A 552 6.80 23.28 -9.10
N GLN A 553 7.37 22.67 -8.07
CA GLN A 553 7.68 23.34 -6.80
C GLN A 553 8.98 24.14 -6.79
N VAL A 554 9.77 24.13 -7.87
CA VAL A 554 10.98 24.96 -7.96
C VAL A 554 10.58 26.43 -7.87
N ALA A 555 11.21 27.16 -6.93
CA ALA A 555 10.89 28.55 -6.65
C ALA A 555 10.93 29.40 -7.93
N PRO A 556 9.88 30.20 -8.20
CA PRO A 556 9.80 31.05 -9.41
C PRO A 556 10.99 32.00 -9.56
N GLU A 557 11.50 32.48 -8.43
CA GLU A 557 12.64 33.43 -8.38
C GLU A 557 13.91 32.79 -8.97
N LEU A 558 14.14 31.50 -8.79
CA LEU A 558 15.27 30.78 -9.39
C LEU A 558 15.12 30.66 -10.91
N ILE A 559 13.88 30.47 -11.37
CA ILE A 559 13.58 30.38 -12.80
C ILE A 559 13.74 31.77 -13.47
N GLU A 560 13.31 32.84 -12.80
CA GLU A 560 13.48 34.20 -13.26
C GLU A 560 14.95 34.61 -13.28
N ALA A 561 15.70 34.31 -12.23
CA ALA A 561 17.14 34.55 -12.18
C ALA A 561 17.88 33.87 -13.35
N ALA A 562 17.53 32.62 -13.66
CA ALA A 562 18.09 31.92 -14.81
C ALA A 562 17.76 32.61 -16.14
N LYS A 563 16.53 33.07 -16.31
CA LYS A 563 16.11 33.79 -17.52
C LYS A 563 16.85 35.13 -17.67
N VAL A 564 16.94 35.91 -16.59
CA VAL A 564 17.70 37.19 -16.57
C VAL A 564 19.17 36.96 -16.87
N SER A 565 19.73 35.84 -16.44
CA SER A 565 21.11 35.42 -16.76
C SER A 565 21.28 34.90 -18.20
N GLY A 566 20.26 34.99 -19.06
CA GLY A 566 20.32 34.62 -20.48
C GLY A 566 20.20 33.10 -20.73
N CYS A 567 19.76 32.31 -19.76
CA CYS A 567 19.58 30.88 -19.97
C CYS A 567 18.43 30.57 -20.93
N THR A 568 18.66 29.68 -21.89
CA THR A 568 17.61 29.14 -22.75
C THR A 568 16.66 28.25 -21.92
N ARG A 569 15.45 27.99 -22.44
CA ARG A 569 14.46 27.09 -21.78
C ARG A 569 15.06 25.71 -21.44
N SER A 570 15.89 25.17 -22.31
CA SER A 570 16.57 23.88 -22.07
C SER A 570 17.63 23.99 -20.97
N GLN A 571 18.42 25.06 -20.97
CA GLN A 571 19.42 25.30 -19.92
C GLN A 571 18.76 25.52 -18.55
N THR A 572 17.70 26.33 -18.50
CA THR A 572 16.91 26.54 -17.26
C THR A 572 16.39 25.21 -16.72
N PHE A 573 15.88 24.33 -17.59
CA PHE A 573 15.40 23.03 -17.16
C PHE A 573 16.52 22.12 -16.64
N TRP A 574 17.55 21.86 -17.46
CA TRP A 574 18.58 20.89 -17.12
C TRP A 574 19.55 21.36 -16.03
N ARG A 575 19.84 22.68 -15.95
CA ARG A 575 20.82 23.24 -15.01
C ARG A 575 20.21 23.80 -13.73
N VAL A 576 18.91 24.15 -13.72
CA VAL A 576 18.25 24.75 -12.56
C VAL A 576 17.10 23.89 -12.08
N GLN A 577 16.05 23.69 -12.89
CA GLN A 577 14.83 23.01 -12.42
C GLN A 577 15.08 21.55 -12.03
N LEU A 578 15.71 20.77 -12.89
CA LEU A 578 15.93 19.34 -12.65
C LEU A 578 16.87 19.09 -11.45
N PRO A 579 18.00 19.77 -11.29
CA PRO A 579 18.84 19.62 -10.10
C PRO A 579 18.13 20.01 -8.80
N MET A 580 17.31 21.06 -8.82
CA MET A 580 16.53 21.50 -7.65
C MET A 580 15.39 20.53 -7.31
N ALA A 581 14.79 19.90 -8.32
CA ALA A 581 13.74 18.90 -8.16
C ALA A 581 14.28 17.50 -7.78
N LEU A 582 15.58 17.26 -7.90
CA LEU A 582 16.19 15.93 -7.71
C LEU A 582 15.88 15.30 -6.35
N PRO A 583 15.88 16.00 -5.21
CA PRO A 583 15.48 15.43 -3.92
C PRO A 583 14.05 14.88 -3.91
N GLU A 584 13.10 15.56 -4.55
CA GLU A 584 11.71 15.11 -4.66
C GLU A 584 11.58 13.91 -5.62
N ILE A 585 12.31 13.92 -6.73
CA ILE A 585 12.37 12.79 -7.67
C ILE A 585 12.92 11.54 -6.96
N MET A 586 13.96 11.69 -6.13
CA MET A 586 14.52 10.57 -5.37
C MET A 586 13.54 10.04 -4.31
N LEU A 587 12.73 10.91 -3.71
CA LEU A 587 11.64 10.47 -2.85
C LEU A 587 10.60 9.66 -3.65
N GLY A 588 10.30 10.06 -4.88
CA GLY A 588 9.46 9.31 -5.80
C GLY A 588 10.03 7.92 -6.12
N ILE A 589 11.33 7.83 -6.41
CA ILE A 589 12.02 6.55 -6.64
C ILE A 589 11.96 5.67 -5.39
N ASN A 590 12.18 6.24 -4.21
CA ASN A 590 12.07 5.51 -2.94
C ASN A 590 10.68 4.88 -2.76
N GLN A 591 9.63 5.66 -2.99
CA GLN A 591 8.25 5.16 -2.92
C GLN A 591 7.96 4.10 -4.00
N THR A 592 8.53 4.25 -5.20
CA THR A 592 8.44 3.25 -6.28
C THR A 592 9.06 1.91 -5.86
N ILE A 593 10.22 1.92 -5.20
CA ILE A 593 10.88 0.71 -4.68
C ILE A 593 10.02 0.03 -3.61
N LEU A 594 9.47 0.80 -2.66
CA LEU A 594 8.62 0.26 -1.59
C LEU A 594 7.34 -0.36 -2.15
N LEU A 595 6.70 0.28 -3.14
CA LEU A 595 5.53 -0.28 -3.82
C LEU A 595 5.89 -1.52 -4.65
N ALA A 596 7.05 -1.53 -5.31
CA ALA A 596 7.52 -2.71 -6.04
C ALA A 596 7.73 -3.91 -5.11
N LEU A 597 8.38 -3.71 -3.96
CA LEU A 597 8.55 -4.75 -2.94
C LEU A 597 7.20 -5.27 -2.42
N SER A 598 6.22 -4.39 -2.19
CA SER A 598 4.88 -4.79 -1.76
C SER A 598 4.16 -5.62 -2.82
N MET A 599 4.30 -5.27 -4.11
CA MET A 599 3.63 -5.96 -5.21
C MET A 599 4.21 -7.35 -5.49
N ILE A 600 5.53 -7.52 -5.37
CA ILE A 600 6.21 -8.79 -5.64
C ILE A 600 5.69 -9.91 -4.76
N ILE A 601 5.36 -9.62 -3.50
CA ILE A 601 4.79 -10.62 -2.60
C ILE A 601 3.45 -11.14 -3.13
N ILE A 602 2.66 -10.27 -3.72
CA ILE A 602 1.41 -10.64 -4.36
C ILE A 602 1.69 -11.47 -5.62
N CYS A 603 2.74 -11.13 -6.37
CA CYS A 603 3.18 -11.87 -7.55
C CYS A 603 3.68 -13.29 -7.23
N ALA A 604 4.01 -13.60 -5.97
CA ALA A 604 4.30 -14.97 -5.54
C ALA A 604 3.18 -15.96 -5.87
N MET A 605 1.93 -15.48 -5.93
CA MET A 605 0.77 -16.29 -6.33
C MET A 605 0.80 -16.72 -7.80
N ILE A 606 1.55 -16.03 -8.63
CA ILE A 606 1.76 -16.34 -10.04
C ILE A 606 3.12 -16.96 -10.31
N GLY A 607 3.73 -17.60 -9.30
CA GLY A 607 4.85 -18.51 -9.44
C GLY A 607 6.24 -17.88 -9.43
N THR A 608 6.43 -16.67 -8.88
CA THR A 608 7.77 -16.13 -8.60
C THR A 608 8.43 -16.92 -7.47
N ARG A 609 9.79 -17.07 -7.55
CA ARG A 609 10.57 -17.88 -6.60
C ARG A 609 11.41 -17.01 -5.67
N ASP A 610 10.77 -16.10 -4.97
CA ASP A 610 11.38 -15.08 -4.11
C ASP A 610 10.94 -15.23 -2.64
N LEU A 611 11.26 -14.24 -1.80
CA LEU A 611 10.78 -14.19 -0.40
C LEU A 611 9.26 -14.15 -0.30
N GLY A 612 8.55 -13.59 -1.29
CA GLY A 612 7.10 -13.60 -1.34
C GLY A 612 6.55 -15.03 -1.39
N GLN A 613 7.20 -15.94 -2.12
CA GLN A 613 6.84 -17.35 -2.17
C GLN A 613 6.99 -18.00 -0.79
N GLU A 614 8.05 -17.68 -0.04
CA GLU A 614 8.24 -18.19 1.32
C GLU A 614 7.10 -17.75 2.25
N VAL A 615 6.68 -16.48 2.16
CA VAL A 615 5.53 -15.97 2.92
C VAL A 615 4.24 -16.68 2.51
N PHE A 616 4.03 -16.93 1.22
CA PHE A 616 2.84 -17.60 0.71
C PHE A 616 2.77 -19.09 1.13
N ILE A 617 3.90 -19.80 1.08
CA ILE A 617 4.00 -21.20 1.56
C ILE A 617 3.73 -21.23 3.07
N ALA A 618 4.33 -20.32 3.82
CA ALA A 618 4.13 -20.22 5.26
C ALA A 618 2.66 -19.92 5.64
N LEU A 619 1.98 -19.06 4.86
CA LEU A 619 0.55 -18.80 5.04
C LEU A 619 -0.28 -20.05 4.80
N SER A 620 0.02 -20.82 3.74
CA SER A 620 -0.71 -22.02 3.39
C SER A 620 -0.54 -23.15 4.41
N LYS A 621 0.63 -23.22 5.06
CA LYS A 621 0.96 -24.22 6.09
C LYS A 621 0.75 -23.72 7.53
N ALA A 622 0.36 -22.45 7.72
CA ALA A 622 0.27 -21.76 9.01
C ALA A 622 1.61 -21.81 9.82
N GLU A 623 2.75 -21.72 9.13
CA GLU A 623 4.11 -21.72 9.70
C GLU A 623 4.52 -20.29 10.08
N ALA A 624 4.18 -19.84 11.30
CA ALA A 624 4.39 -18.45 11.70
C ALA A 624 5.88 -18.03 11.68
N GLY A 625 6.79 -18.90 12.11
CA GLY A 625 8.22 -18.61 12.13
C GLY A 625 8.76 -18.30 10.73
N ARG A 626 8.52 -19.20 9.77
CA ARG A 626 8.94 -19.05 8.38
C ARG A 626 8.39 -17.78 7.73
N GLY A 627 7.09 -17.55 7.90
CA GLY A 627 6.43 -16.40 7.26
C GLY A 627 6.82 -15.06 7.85
N LEU A 628 6.97 -14.96 9.18
CA LEU A 628 7.41 -13.73 9.83
C LEU A 628 8.87 -13.41 9.49
N VAL A 629 9.76 -14.40 9.47
CA VAL A 629 11.16 -14.20 9.10
C VAL A 629 11.30 -13.76 7.65
N ALA A 630 10.60 -14.40 6.72
CA ALA A 630 10.58 -13.98 5.32
C ALA A 630 9.98 -12.58 5.16
N GLY A 631 8.90 -12.27 5.88
CA GLY A 631 8.31 -10.94 5.91
C GLY A 631 9.25 -9.86 6.46
N LEU A 632 10.00 -10.16 7.52
CA LEU A 632 11.03 -9.28 8.07
C LEU A 632 12.18 -9.08 7.08
N ALA A 633 12.63 -10.13 6.38
CA ALA A 633 13.67 -10.00 5.37
C ALA A 633 13.25 -9.03 4.26
N ILE A 634 12.01 -9.10 3.76
CA ILE A 634 11.48 -8.15 2.79
C ILE A 634 11.42 -6.73 3.36
N ALA A 635 10.94 -6.58 4.60
CA ALA A 635 10.93 -5.28 5.27
C ALA A 635 12.33 -4.70 5.41
N PHE A 636 13.34 -5.52 5.70
CA PHE A 636 14.73 -5.08 5.82
C PHE A 636 15.32 -4.64 4.50
N ILE A 637 15.02 -5.31 3.38
CA ILE A 637 15.38 -4.82 2.04
C ILE A 637 14.80 -3.41 1.82
N GLY A 638 13.51 -3.23 2.14
CA GLY A 638 12.84 -1.94 2.03
C GLY A 638 13.47 -0.85 2.90
N ILE A 639 13.78 -1.17 4.17
CA ILE A 639 14.42 -0.24 5.11
C ILE A 639 15.83 0.13 4.62
N VAL A 640 16.63 -0.82 4.14
CA VAL A 640 17.98 -0.54 3.59
C VAL A 640 17.87 0.45 2.42
N ALA A 641 16.97 0.20 1.46
CA ALA A 641 16.75 1.09 0.32
C ALA A 641 16.29 2.48 0.78
N ASP A 642 15.28 2.54 1.66
CA ASP A 642 14.72 3.80 2.18
C ASP A 642 15.78 4.63 2.90
N ARG A 643 16.55 4.03 3.80
CA ARG A 643 17.54 4.76 4.60
C ARG A 643 18.71 5.27 3.75
N LEU A 644 19.16 4.51 2.77
CA LEU A 644 20.24 4.94 1.87
C LEU A 644 19.77 6.07 0.95
N ILE A 645 18.58 5.96 0.35
CA ILE A 645 18.04 6.98 -0.54
C ILE A 645 17.71 8.26 0.23
N SER A 646 17.11 8.15 1.42
CA SER A 646 16.79 9.28 2.28
C SER A 646 18.06 10.02 2.75
N ALA A 647 19.11 9.31 3.14
CA ALA A 647 20.39 9.89 3.52
C ALA A 647 21.06 10.60 2.33
N TRP A 648 21.00 9.99 1.13
CA TRP A 648 21.49 10.61 -0.09
C TRP A 648 20.72 11.89 -0.43
N SER A 649 19.38 11.85 -0.38
CA SER A 649 18.52 13.01 -0.62
C SER A 649 18.80 14.14 0.36
N ALA A 650 18.94 13.84 1.68
CA ALA A 650 19.28 14.82 2.69
C ALA A 650 20.65 15.48 2.43
N SER A 651 21.66 14.69 2.04
CA SER A 651 22.98 15.20 1.67
C SER A 651 22.93 16.14 0.46
N LYS A 652 22.08 15.83 -0.53
CA LYS A 652 21.88 16.69 -1.70
C LYS A 652 21.13 17.98 -1.35
N ARG A 653 20.05 17.91 -0.52
CA ARG A 653 19.33 19.10 -0.04
C ARG A 653 20.27 20.06 0.68
N ALA A 654 21.12 19.55 1.58
CA ALA A 654 22.10 20.36 2.30
C ALA A 654 23.09 21.06 1.35
N ARG A 655 23.57 20.38 0.30
CA ARG A 655 24.45 20.97 -0.70
C ARG A 655 23.79 22.02 -1.58
N LEU A 656 22.48 21.93 -1.78
CA LEU A 656 21.68 22.88 -2.57
C LEU A 656 21.12 24.04 -1.72
N GLY A 657 21.42 24.09 -0.42
CA GLY A 657 20.91 25.12 0.49
C GLY A 657 19.42 25.01 0.76
N LEU A 658 18.82 23.82 0.57
CA LEU A 658 17.40 23.53 0.79
C LEU A 658 17.14 22.86 2.15
N ALA A 659 18.12 22.85 3.06
CA ALA A 659 18.04 22.20 4.35
C ALA A 659 17.37 23.08 5.40
#